data_961b4b3c54bbd292efd76a747702a554
#
_entry.id   961b4b3c54bbd292efd76a747702a554
#
_cell.length_a   1.000
_cell.length_b   1.000
_cell.length_c   1.000
_cell.angle_alpha   90.00
_cell.angle_beta   90.00
_cell.angle_gamma   90.00
#
_symmetry.space_group_name_H-M   'P 1'
#
loop_
_entity.id
_entity.type
_entity.pdbx_description
1 polymer ?
#
loop_
_entity_poly.entity_id
_entity_poly.type
_entity_poly.pdbx_seq_one_letter_code
_entity_poly.pdbx_strand_id
1 'polypeptide(L)'
;MSELPPTHAALICVALPGLAISGELGQLTGRGLDGFYRGGRRLLSRCQVRVAGREPLAVQARMTGADSARFVATLRASPAAGPDPDVVIERTRRAEGTERITIRNAGVRPLRLPVEIALGTDLAELGAIASGRTGPQLPATVRDSGLRWATADAAASVTADPPPSDVLASAGLLRWELQLPPGGTATVDLRIRLDGAGPLRAAGQTTTSPIACARATGDDPRVAPLLDAAVADLQALLLRDTAHPSDTYLAAGAPWRCGMAPAEALAAARMALPLGTRLAAGTLRALARTQLPGDDARAGMIPGPRRDAGPLLPPGCTGTEATLLFPVLLAEARRWGLPDREARELLPAAERCLTWLRTTTRGQSYLPDPQPAGPVRCETQAHAHRAALLGADLLDAYDRPGAAELRQWAQALQTAFRTGFWVEDRGGGRPAAALAPDGRPVPHLGSAAAHLLDTGLLGSGRLAPGLLDQVQTEQLARLLGTPAMDAGWGLRGLGAKEIGHNPFGHRSGAVRVHETAVAVSGLAAAGYEREAAGLLRGLLEAAEHFGHRLPEMFGGEQRAAGSAPLPHPAACRPAATAAASAIMVLTALAGVRPDAPARTVTLSPVRSAPLGELGLTGLRLADAPFAVRISRLGLAMVEEAADGLQLGV
;
A
#
# COMPACT_ATOMS: atom_id res chain seq x y z
N MET A 1 5.31 -0.83 26.58
CA MET A 1 4.87 -1.24 25.23
C MET A 1 5.96 -2.13 24.68
N SER A 2 5.67 -3.41 24.37
CA SER A 2 6.63 -4.25 23.67
C SER A 2 6.87 -3.66 22.28
N GLU A 3 8.13 -3.59 21.86
CA GLU A 3 8.47 -3.18 20.50
C GLU A 3 7.88 -4.19 19.49
N LEU A 4 7.36 -3.68 18.37
CA LEU A 4 6.89 -4.53 17.29
C LEU A 4 8.08 -5.35 16.75
N PRO A 5 7.88 -6.64 16.43
CA PRO A 5 8.92 -7.40 15.74
C PRO A 5 9.33 -6.71 14.43
N PRO A 6 10.63 -6.57 14.15
CA PRO A 6 11.10 -5.85 12.98
C PRO A 6 10.70 -6.55 11.68
N THR A 7 10.23 -5.76 10.69
CA THR A 7 9.77 -6.24 9.38
C THR A 7 10.77 -5.99 8.26
N HIS A 8 11.75 -5.11 8.48
CA HIS A 8 12.63 -4.58 7.42
C HIS A 8 13.52 -5.65 6.76
N ALA A 9 13.93 -6.67 7.51
CA ALA A 9 14.76 -7.78 7.02
C ALA A 9 13.92 -9.03 6.64
N ALA A 10 12.59 -8.95 6.70
CA ALA A 10 11.75 -10.10 6.39
C ALA A 10 11.35 -10.11 4.91
N LEU A 11 11.30 -11.32 4.33
CA LEU A 11 10.62 -11.57 3.07
C LEU A 11 9.14 -11.81 3.38
N ILE A 12 8.29 -10.92 2.87
CA ILE A 12 6.84 -10.94 3.13
C ILE A 12 6.10 -11.24 1.83
N CYS A 13 5.67 -12.50 1.68
CA CYS A 13 4.82 -12.94 0.58
C CYS A 13 3.37 -12.65 0.95
N VAL A 14 2.65 -12.00 0.05
CA VAL A 14 1.28 -11.52 0.27
C VAL A 14 0.35 -11.98 -0.84
N ALA A 15 -0.75 -12.61 -0.47
CA ALA A 15 -1.89 -12.92 -1.34
C ALA A 15 -3.14 -13.01 -0.45
N LEU A 16 -3.61 -11.84 0.02
CA LEU A 16 -4.62 -11.78 1.07
C LEU A 16 -5.88 -12.61 0.75
N PRO A 17 -6.39 -13.33 1.74
CA PRO A 17 -6.08 -13.26 3.18
C PRO A 17 -4.88 -14.11 3.63
N GLY A 18 -4.04 -14.60 2.71
CA GLY A 18 -2.84 -15.39 2.99
C GLY A 18 -1.57 -14.54 3.10
N LEU A 19 -0.68 -14.88 4.04
CA LEU A 19 0.66 -14.33 4.19
C LEU A 19 1.68 -15.43 4.47
N ALA A 20 2.90 -15.25 4.01
CA ALA A 20 4.04 -16.03 4.48
C ALA A 20 5.21 -15.09 4.78
N ILE A 21 5.73 -15.14 5.99
CA ILE A 21 6.78 -14.25 6.50
C ILE A 21 7.95 -15.08 6.96
N SER A 22 9.16 -14.72 6.55
CA SER A 22 10.37 -15.38 6.97
C SER A 22 11.60 -14.48 6.85
N GLY A 23 12.63 -14.79 7.60
CA GLY A 23 13.94 -14.19 7.41
C GLY A 23 14.64 -14.68 6.12
N GLU A 24 15.81 -14.12 5.86
CA GLU A 24 16.63 -14.40 4.66
C GLU A 24 17.14 -15.85 4.57
N LEU A 25 17.21 -16.58 5.69
CA LEU A 25 17.63 -17.97 5.70
C LEU A 25 16.57 -18.95 5.19
N GLY A 26 15.31 -18.50 5.04
CA GLY A 26 14.19 -19.31 4.59
C GLY A 26 13.66 -20.34 5.59
N GLN A 27 14.34 -20.56 6.71
CA GLN A 27 13.83 -21.40 7.79
C GLN A 27 12.76 -20.65 8.58
N LEU A 28 11.64 -21.29 8.90
CA LEU A 28 10.70 -20.79 9.89
C LEU A 28 11.09 -21.37 11.25
N THR A 29 11.51 -20.49 12.15
CA THR A 29 12.12 -20.91 13.42
C THR A 29 11.12 -21.05 14.57
N GLY A 30 9.90 -20.58 14.37
CA GLY A 30 8.88 -20.46 15.43
C GLY A 30 9.01 -19.18 16.26
N ARG A 31 9.91 -18.29 15.88
CA ARG A 31 10.18 -17.03 16.59
C ARG A 31 9.63 -15.83 15.83
N GLY A 32 9.37 -14.74 16.55
CA GLY A 32 8.93 -13.48 15.96
C GLY A 32 7.76 -13.64 15.00
N LEU A 33 7.88 -13.06 13.80
CA LEU A 33 6.89 -13.09 12.75
C LEU A 33 6.95 -14.32 11.83
N ASP A 34 7.94 -15.20 11.99
CA ASP A 34 8.07 -16.37 11.11
C ASP A 34 6.76 -17.15 11.04
N GLY A 35 6.32 -17.45 9.83
CA GLY A 35 5.15 -18.31 9.65
C GLY A 35 4.34 -18.11 8.39
N PHE A 36 3.39 -19.02 8.22
CA PHE A 36 2.26 -18.89 7.30
C PHE A 36 1.04 -18.45 8.08
N TYR A 37 0.32 -17.48 7.50
CA TYR A 37 -0.85 -16.86 8.12
C TYR A 37 -2.04 -16.90 7.18
N ARG A 38 -3.24 -16.93 7.78
CA ARG A 38 -4.49 -16.72 7.07
C ARG A 38 -5.50 -15.95 7.93
N GLY A 39 -6.06 -14.87 7.41
CA GLY A 39 -7.01 -14.03 8.15
C GLY A 39 -6.46 -13.55 9.49
N GLY A 40 -5.15 -13.23 9.54
CA GLY A 40 -4.48 -12.78 10.76
C GLY A 40 -4.07 -13.89 11.73
N ARG A 41 -4.40 -15.17 11.48
CA ARG A 41 -4.01 -16.31 12.32
C ARG A 41 -2.81 -17.06 11.75
N ARG A 42 -1.81 -17.35 12.56
CA ARG A 42 -0.62 -18.12 12.20
C ARG A 42 -0.94 -19.61 12.12
N LEU A 43 -0.88 -20.18 10.91
CA LEU A 43 -1.17 -21.59 10.66
C LEU A 43 0.04 -22.49 10.89
N LEU A 44 1.24 -21.98 10.59
CA LEU A 44 2.51 -22.68 10.75
C LEU A 44 3.55 -21.67 11.19
N SER A 45 4.18 -21.86 12.35
CA SER A 45 5.25 -21.00 12.87
C SER A 45 6.63 -21.58 12.64
N ARG A 46 6.73 -22.91 12.55
CA ARG A 46 7.98 -23.64 12.39
C ARG A 46 7.95 -24.50 11.13
N CYS A 47 8.96 -24.34 10.28
CA CYS A 47 9.23 -25.21 9.12
C CYS A 47 10.74 -25.20 8.87
N GLN A 48 11.42 -26.15 9.51
CA GLN A 48 12.88 -26.29 9.45
C GLN A 48 13.26 -27.54 8.67
N VAL A 49 14.01 -27.34 7.59
CA VAL A 49 14.50 -28.41 6.73
C VAL A 49 15.90 -28.80 7.17
N ARG A 50 16.12 -30.11 7.38
CA ARG A 50 17.43 -30.73 7.58
C ARG A 50 17.69 -31.81 6.52
N VAL A 51 18.87 -31.86 6.01
CA VAL A 51 19.31 -32.86 5.03
C VAL A 51 20.55 -33.56 5.59
N ALA A 52 20.55 -34.87 5.60
CA ALA A 52 21.61 -35.69 6.25
C ALA A 52 21.89 -35.26 7.70
N GLY A 53 20.83 -34.94 8.47
CA GLY A 53 20.89 -34.51 9.86
C GLY A 53 21.42 -33.09 10.10
N ARG A 54 21.75 -32.33 9.05
CA ARG A 54 22.35 -31.00 9.13
C ARG A 54 21.44 -29.94 8.53
N GLU A 55 21.55 -28.74 9.03
CA GLU A 55 20.89 -27.56 8.43
C GLU A 55 21.67 -27.10 7.19
N PRO A 56 21.04 -26.92 6.04
CA PRO A 56 21.68 -26.40 4.84
C PRO A 56 22.19 -24.97 5.03
N LEU A 57 23.34 -24.65 4.40
CA LEU A 57 23.91 -23.32 4.40
C LEU A 57 23.15 -22.44 3.40
N ALA A 58 22.51 -21.38 3.88
CA ALA A 58 21.81 -20.42 3.03
C ALA A 58 22.79 -19.65 2.13
N VAL A 59 22.42 -19.51 0.85
CA VAL A 59 23.22 -18.83 -0.18
C VAL A 59 22.50 -17.60 -0.71
N GLN A 60 21.19 -17.71 -0.95
CA GLN A 60 20.39 -16.62 -1.52
C GLN A 60 18.94 -16.69 -1.05
N ALA A 61 18.36 -15.52 -0.80
CA ALA A 61 16.94 -15.35 -0.61
C ALA A 61 16.45 -14.12 -1.41
N ARG A 62 15.31 -14.24 -2.09
CA ARG A 62 14.71 -13.12 -2.81
C ARG A 62 13.20 -13.30 -3.00
N MET A 63 12.48 -12.19 -3.07
CA MET A 63 11.11 -12.20 -3.59
C MET A 63 11.14 -12.49 -5.10
N THR A 64 10.21 -13.32 -5.56
CA THR A 64 10.02 -13.65 -6.99
C THR A 64 8.70 -13.13 -7.53
N GLY A 65 7.88 -12.58 -6.66
CA GLY A 65 6.61 -11.94 -6.92
C GLY A 65 6.09 -11.32 -5.63
N ALA A 66 4.96 -10.67 -5.65
CA ALA A 66 4.33 -10.14 -4.44
C ALA A 66 3.90 -11.27 -3.48
N ASP A 67 3.58 -12.44 -4.03
CA ASP A 67 3.04 -13.60 -3.33
C ASP A 67 4.07 -14.72 -3.07
N SER A 68 5.29 -14.57 -3.57
CA SER A 68 6.26 -15.68 -3.58
C SER A 68 7.70 -15.25 -3.30
N ALA A 69 8.44 -16.13 -2.63
CA ALA A 69 9.87 -15.99 -2.36
C ALA A 69 10.62 -17.29 -2.70
N ARG A 70 11.85 -17.14 -3.17
CA ARG A 70 12.77 -18.24 -3.48
C ARG A 70 13.99 -18.17 -2.57
N PHE A 71 14.36 -19.33 -2.03
CA PHE A 71 15.54 -19.52 -1.18
C PHE A 71 16.41 -20.60 -1.80
N VAL A 72 17.71 -20.37 -1.81
CA VAL A 72 18.73 -21.34 -2.27
C VAL A 72 19.69 -21.60 -1.12
N ALA A 73 19.91 -22.85 -0.83
CA ALA A 73 20.87 -23.29 0.17
C ALA A 73 21.72 -24.45 -0.39
N THR A 74 22.88 -24.70 0.22
CA THR A 74 23.78 -25.76 -0.16
C THR A 74 24.18 -26.62 1.04
N LEU A 75 24.59 -27.85 0.76
CA LEU A 75 25.13 -28.77 1.75
C LEU A 75 26.23 -29.63 1.14
N ARG A 76 27.22 -29.96 1.91
CA ARG A 76 28.22 -30.98 1.59
C ARG A 76 27.81 -32.27 2.27
N ALA A 77 27.15 -33.18 1.53
CA ALA A 77 26.67 -34.45 2.10
C ALA A 77 27.80 -35.49 2.27
N SER A 78 28.74 -35.54 1.33
CA SER A 78 29.88 -36.49 1.38
C SER A 78 31.19 -35.79 1.75
N PRO A 79 31.85 -36.13 2.86
CA PRO A 79 33.19 -35.62 3.17
C PRO A 79 34.26 -35.98 2.12
N ALA A 80 34.05 -37.09 1.38
CA ALA A 80 34.93 -37.53 0.33
C ALA A 80 34.79 -36.79 -1.00
N ALA A 81 33.83 -35.89 -1.13
CA ALA A 81 33.56 -35.14 -2.36
C ALA A 81 34.44 -33.89 -2.53
N GLY A 82 35.43 -33.65 -1.67
CA GLY A 82 36.25 -32.44 -1.69
C GLY A 82 35.58 -31.25 -0.94
N PRO A 83 36.04 -30.01 -1.15
CA PRO A 83 35.55 -28.84 -0.43
C PRO A 83 34.18 -28.34 -0.94
N ASP A 84 33.80 -28.69 -2.17
CA ASP A 84 32.61 -28.16 -2.83
C ASP A 84 31.32 -28.79 -2.29
N PRO A 85 30.22 -28.02 -2.22
CA PRO A 85 28.91 -28.56 -1.89
C PRO A 85 28.42 -29.49 -3.02
N ASP A 86 27.89 -30.64 -2.62
CA ASP A 86 27.36 -31.67 -3.53
C ASP A 86 25.83 -31.77 -3.53
N VAL A 87 25.15 -30.99 -2.65
CA VAL A 87 23.70 -30.90 -2.59
C VAL A 87 23.26 -29.43 -2.70
N VAL A 88 22.33 -29.17 -3.57
CA VAL A 88 21.64 -27.85 -3.71
C VAL A 88 20.18 -28.02 -3.32
N ILE A 89 19.72 -27.17 -2.41
CA ILE A 89 18.35 -27.14 -1.93
C ILE A 89 17.71 -25.82 -2.40
N GLU A 90 16.63 -25.90 -3.15
CA GLU A 90 15.82 -24.77 -3.55
C GLU A 90 14.45 -24.85 -2.89
N ARG A 91 14.01 -23.74 -2.28
CA ARG A 91 12.68 -23.63 -1.68
C ARG A 91 11.93 -22.50 -2.36
N THR A 92 10.68 -22.75 -2.74
CA THR A 92 9.75 -21.74 -3.22
C THR A 92 8.58 -21.69 -2.26
N ARG A 93 8.40 -20.54 -1.62
CA ARG A 93 7.36 -20.28 -0.64
C ARG A 93 6.31 -19.36 -1.23
N ARG A 94 5.00 -19.70 -1.05
CA ARG A 94 3.89 -18.88 -1.53
C ARG A 94 2.94 -18.53 -0.40
N ALA A 95 2.44 -17.30 -0.42
CA ALA A 95 1.50 -16.77 0.56
C ALA A 95 0.18 -17.56 0.66
N GLU A 96 -0.20 -18.26 -0.40
CA GLU A 96 -1.40 -19.12 -0.43
C GLU A 96 -1.32 -20.37 0.46
N GLY A 97 -0.17 -20.61 1.09
CA GLY A 97 0.05 -21.74 1.98
C GLY A 97 0.69 -22.94 1.28
N THR A 98 1.59 -22.69 0.32
CA THR A 98 2.39 -23.76 -0.32
C THR A 98 3.88 -23.49 -0.15
N GLU A 99 4.64 -24.57 0.07
CA GLU A 99 6.08 -24.55 0.06
C GLU A 99 6.61 -25.75 -0.74
N ARG A 100 7.34 -25.46 -1.80
CA ARG A 100 8.03 -26.45 -2.62
C ARG A 100 9.49 -26.50 -2.24
N ILE A 101 10.01 -27.71 -1.97
CA ILE A 101 11.39 -27.96 -1.58
C ILE A 101 11.99 -28.94 -2.59
N THR A 102 12.93 -28.47 -3.41
CA THR A 102 13.63 -29.26 -4.41
C THR A 102 15.05 -29.51 -3.95
N ILE A 103 15.47 -30.76 -3.90
CA ILE A 103 16.80 -31.20 -3.49
C ILE A 103 17.48 -31.84 -4.70
N ARG A 104 18.62 -31.31 -5.09
CA ARG A 104 19.41 -31.77 -6.24
C ARG A 104 20.77 -32.26 -5.81
N ASN A 105 21.16 -33.46 -6.30
CA ASN A 105 22.53 -33.94 -6.25
C ASN A 105 23.34 -33.22 -7.34
N ALA A 106 24.22 -32.31 -6.94
CA ALA A 106 25.13 -31.59 -7.84
C ALA A 106 26.52 -32.31 -7.95
N GLY A 107 26.71 -33.38 -7.19
CA GLY A 107 27.92 -34.18 -7.21
C GLY A 107 27.91 -35.26 -8.31
N VAL A 108 29.05 -35.99 -8.41
CA VAL A 108 29.28 -37.03 -9.42
C VAL A 108 28.98 -38.46 -8.91
N ARG A 109 28.57 -38.59 -7.65
CA ARG A 109 28.26 -39.90 -7.04
C ARG A 109 26.78 -39.96 -6.66
N PRO A 110 26.12 -41.10 -6.69
CA PRO A 110 24.80 -41.28 -6.17
C PRO A 110 24.76 -41.00 -4.66
N LEU A 111 23.73 -40.31 -4.20
CA LEU A 111 23.53 -39.96 -2.78
C LEU A 111 22.27 -40.63 -2.23
N ARG A 112 22.36 -41.11 -1.00
CA ARG A 112 21.22 -41.47 -0.18
C ARG A 112 21.10 -40.43 0.94
N LEU A 113 20.00 -39.66 0.93
CA LEU A 113 19.85 -38.50 1.79
C LEU A 113 18.58 -38.64 2.64
N PRO A 114 18.72 -38.80 3.95
CA PRO A 114 17.60 -38.57 4.86
C PRO A 114 17.27 -37.09 4.88
N VAL A 115 16.01 -36.79 4.64
CA VAL A 115 15.45 -35.43 4.67
C VAL A 115 14.43 -35.36 5.80
N GLU A 116 14.57 -34.36 6.64
CA GLU A 116 13.70 -34.13 7.79
C GLU A 116 13.11 -32.72 7.70
N ILE A 117 11.80 -32.60 7.91
CA ILE A 117 11.12 -31.31 7.99
C ILE A 117 10.41 -31.25 9.34
N ALA A 118 10.90 -30.35 10.21
CA ALA A 118 10.29 -30.11 11.51
C ALA A 118 9.25 -29.00 11.40
N LEU A 119 8.00 -29.32 11.74
CA LEU A 119 6.83 -28.45 11.65
C LEU A 119 6.28 -28.14 13.04
N GLY A 120 5.61 -27.01 13.18
CA GLY A 120 4.95 -26.65 14.43
C GLY A 120 4.17 -25.35 14.32
N THR A 121 3.19 -25.18 15.20
CA THR A 121 2.42 -23.95 15.29
C THR A 121 1.91 -23.72 16.71
N ASP A 122 1.63 -22.47 17.04
CA ASP A 122 0.92 -22.01 18.24
C ASP A 122 -0.49 -21.54 17.91
N LEU A 123 -0.89 -21.47 16.62
CA LEU A 123 -2.13 -20.90 16.10
C LEU A 123 -2.40 -19.47 16.63
N ALA A 124 -1.36 -18.73 16.97
CA ALA A 124 -1.47 -17.40 17.53
C ALA A 124 -2.03 -16.39 16.52
N GLU A 125 -2.78 -15.42 17.01
CA GLU A 125 -3.20 -14.27 16.21
C GLU A 125 -2.04 -13.29 16.02
N LEU A 126 -2.00 -12.63 14.86
CA LEU A 126 -0.96 -11.65 14.52
C LEU A 126 -0.87 -10.52 15.55
N GLY A 127 -2.00 -10.09 16.12
CA GLY A 127 -2.03 -9.10 17.19
C GLY A 127 -1.38 -9.56 18.49
N ALA A 128 -1.49 -10.84 18.82
CA ALA A 128 -0.81 -11.43 19.97
C ALA A 128 0.70 -11.50 19.72
N ILE A 129 1.11 -11.92 18.51
CA ILE A 129 2.53 -11.97 18.11
C ILE A 129 3.14 -10.57 18.16
N ALA A 130 2.46 -9.57 17.60
CA ALA A 130 2.89 -8.18 17.61
C ALA A 130 3.10 -7.60 19.02
N SER A 131 2.33 -8.08 20.00
CA SER A 131 2.45 -7.68 21.41
C SER A 131 3.36 -8.61 22.25
N GLY A 132 4.10 -9.52 21.58
CA GLY A 132 4.98 -10.47 22.26
C GLY A 132 4.27 -11.55 23.08
N ARG A 133 2.95 -11.72 22.89
CA ARG A 133 2.12 -12.70 23.61
C ARG A 133 1.87 -13.91 22.71
N THR A 134 2.85 -14.80 22.64
CA THR A 134 2.72 -16.08 21.93
C THR A 134 2.59 -17.22 22.92
N GLY A 135 1.82 -18.23 22.55
CA GLY A 135 1.70 -19.47 23.32
C GLY A 135 2.82 -20.48 23.03
N PRO A 136 2.85 -21.60 23.76
CA PRO A 136 3.73 -22.71 23.43
C PRO A 136 3.27 -23.38 22.12
N GLN A 137 4.20 -24.14 21.51
CA GLN A 137 3.87 -24.99 20.36
C GLN A 137 2.80 -26.02 20.75
N LEU A 138 1.79 -26.16 19.89
CA LEU A 138 0.70 -27.11 20.11
C LEU A 138 1.15 -28.54 19.79
N PRO A 139 0.59 -29.57 20.47
CA PRO A 139 0.83 -30.96 20.12
C PRO A 139 0.20 -31.27 18.74
N ALA A 140 0.94 -32.00 17.92
CA ALA A 140 0.47 -32.46 16.63
C ALA A 140 -0.22 -33.83 16.72
N THR A 141 -1.12 -34.07 15.77
CA THR A 141 -1.67 -35.39 15.48
C THR A 141 -1.37 -35.77 14.04
N VAL A 142 -1.26 -37.06 13.75
CA VAL A 142 -1.08 -37.54 12.37
C VAL A 142 -2.41 -37.42 11.63
N ARG A 143 -2.36 -36.87 10.42
CA ARG A 143 -3.50 -36.79 9.51
C ARG A 143 -3.03 -36.94 8.07
N ASP A 144 -3.61 -37.87 7.36
CA ASP A 144 -3.24 -38.19 5.97
C ASP A 144 -1.71 -38.35 5.81
N SER A 145 -1.11 -37.67 4.84
CA SER A 145 0.33 -37.63 4.60
C SER A 145 1.05 -36.53 5.40
N GLY A 146 0.56 -36.16 6.59
CA GLY A 146 1.12 -35.03 7.32
C GLY A 146 0.67 -34.89 8.77
N LEU A 147 0.59 -33.65 9.22
CA LEU A 147 0.32 -33.28 10.61
C LEU A 147 -0.84 -32.30 10.73
N ARG A 148 -1.53 -32.36 11.87
CA ARG A 148 -2.63 -31.47 12.24
C ARG A 148 -2.48 -30.95 13.67
N TRP A 149 -2.79 -29.68 13.86
CA TRP A 149 -2.86 -29.00 15.16
C TRP A 149 -4.24 -28.38 15.33
N ALA A 150 -4.77 -28.39 16.56
CA ALA A 150 -6.08 -27.83 16.85
C ALA A 150 -6.13 -27.18 18.23
N THR A 151 -6.91 -26.09 18.31
CA THR A 151 -7.43 -25.47 19.53
C THR A 151 -8.95 -25.59 19.54
N ALA A 152 -9.61 -25.02 20.52
CA ALA A 152 -11.08 -25.01 20.59
C ALA A 152 -11.73 -24.25 19.41
N ASP A 153 -11.05 -23.23 18.87
CA ASP A 153 -11.59 -22.26 17.91
C ASP A 153 -10.94 -22.34 16.52
N ALA A 154 -9.83 -23.08 16.36
CA ALA A 154 -9.14 -23.19 15.08
C ALA A 154 -8.36 -24.49 14.95
N ALA A 155 -8.18 -24.93 13.72
CA ALA A 155 -7.28 -26.04 13.41
C ALA A 155 -6.53 -25.79 12.10
N ALA A 156 -5.26 -26.18 12.07
CA ALA A 156 -4.44 -26.13 10.88
C ALA A 156 -3.86 -27.51 10.56
N SER A 157 -3.66 -27.78 9.28
CA SER A 157 -3.04 -29.00 8.80
C SER A 157 -1.96 -28.71 7.76
N VAL A 158 -0.94 -29.59 7.74
CA VAL A 158 0.09 -29.61 6.70
C VAL A 158 0.10 -31.00 6.09
N THR A 159 -0.06 -31.09 4.77
CA THR A 159 0.07 -32.32 4.00
C THR A 159 1.29 -32.24 3.09
N ALA A 160 1.93 -33.37 2.84
CA ALA A 160 3.11 -33.46 1.99
C ALA A 160 2.89 -34.39 0.77
N ASP A 161 3.45 -34.00 -0.36
CA ASP A 161 3.48 -34.78 -1.59
C ASP A 161 4.90 -34.76 -2.20
N PRO A 162 5.56 -35.90 -2.38
CA PRO A 162 5.11 -37.27 -2.03
C PRO A 162 4.96 -37.47 -0.52
N PRO A 163 4.14 -38.46 -0.10
CA PRO A 163 3.96 -38.76 1.32
C PRO A 163 5.31 -39.10 1.97
N PRO A 164 5.50 -38.69 3.26
CA PRO A 164 6.71 -39.01 3.99
C PRO A 164 6.80 -40.51 4.26
N SER A 165 8.03 -41.03 4.36
CA SER A 165 8.30 -42.42 4.77
C SER A 165 8.00 -42.64 6.25
N ASP A 166 8.07 -41.60 7.07
CA ASP A 166 7.77 -41.65 8.51
C ASP A 166 7.20 -40.31 9.01
N VAL A 167 6.25 -40.38 9.93
CA VAL A 167 5.56 -39.21 10.55
C VAL A 167 5.61 -39.34 12.07
N LEU A 168 6.36 -38.46 12.72
CA LEU A 168 6.53 -38.41 14.17
C LEU A 168 5.78 -37.22 14.76
N ALA A 169 4.48 -37.41 15.07
CA ALA A 169 3.62 -36.35 15.56
C ALA A 169 4.14 -35.71 16.86
N SER A 170 4.66 -36.50 17.81
CA SER A 170 5.22 -36.01 19.08
C SER A 170 6.37 -35.02 18.92
N ALA A 171 7.13 -35.12 17.81
CA ALA A 171 8.21 -34.22 17.46
C ALA A 171 7.83 -33.18 16.39
N GLY A 172 6.64 -33.29 15.81
CA GLY A 172 6.22 -32.47 14.67
C GLY A 172 7.08 -32.71 13.43
N LEU A 173 7.49 -33.97 13.15
CA LEU A 173 8.53 -34.28 12.19
C LEU A 173 8.01 -35.16 11.06
N LEU A 174 8.34 -34.77 9.81
CA LEU A 174 8.16 -35.57 8.60
C LEU A 174 9.51 -35.98 8.07
N ARG A 175 9.67 -37.26 7.62
CA ARG A 175 10.91 -37.83 7.12
C ARG A 175 10.76 -38.47 5.75
N TRP A 176 11.82 -38.35 4.93
CA TRP A 176 11.99 -39.01 3.64
C TRP A 176 13.39 -39.63 3.53
N GLU A 177 13.52 -40.74 2.84
CA GLU A 177 14.77 -41.30 2.38
C GLU A 177 14.89 -41.13 0.87
N LEU A 178 15.65 -40.13 0.43
CA LEU A 178 15.83 -39.82 -0.97
C LEU A 178 17.05 -40.56 -1.56
N GLN A 179 16.87 -41.15 -2.74
CA GLN A 179 17.96 -41.72 -3.53
C GLN A 179 18.13 -40.88 -4.80
N LEU A 180 19.25 -40.17 -4.87
CA LEU A 180 19.51 -39.21 -5.95
C LEU A 180 20.76 -39.67 -6.75
N PRO A 181 20.60 -40.09 -8.02
CA PRO A 181 21.72 -40.26 -8.91
C PRO A 181 22.44 -38.93 -9.17
N PRO A 182 23.66 -38.92 -9.73
CA PRO A 182 24.32 -37.70 -10.17
C PRO A 182 23.41 -36.84 -11.06
N GLY A 183 23.27 -35.54 -10.73
CA GLY A 183 22.34 -34.62 -11.41
C GLY A 183 20.87 -34.85 -11.08
N GLY A 184 20.51 -35.89 -10.34
CA GLY A 184 19.14 -36.22 -9.98
C GLY A 184 18.52 -35.21 -9.02
N THR A 185 17.20 -35.06 -9.11
CA THR A 185 16.39 -34.15 -8.27
C THR A 185 15.22 -34.89 -7.64
N ALA A 186 14.85 -34.48 -6.42
CA ALA A 186 13.60 -34.84 -5.77
C ALA A 186 12.91 -33.59 -5.25
N THR A 187 11.58 -33.59 -5.27
CA THR A 187 10.77 -32.44 -4.82
C THR A 187 9.78 -32.92 -3.77
N VAL A 188 9.61 -32.12 -2.72
CA VAL A 188 8.58 -32.27 -1.69
C VAL A 188 7.73 -31.00 -1.70
N ASP A 189 6.43 -31.15 -1.92
CA ASP A 189 5.45 -30.07 -1.84
C ASP A 189 4.69 -30.15 -0.52
N LEU A 190 4.74 -29.09 0.28
CA LEU A 190 3.94 -28.92 1.50
C LEU A 190 2.73 -28.03 1.19
N ARG A 191 1.56 -28.44 1.71
CA ARG A 191 0.33 -27.63 1.65
C ARG A 191 -0.17 -27.35 3.04
N ILE A 192 -0.19 -26.09 3.42
CA ILE A 192 -0.59 -25.56 4.72
C ILE A 192 -2.03 -25.06 4.60
N ARG A 193 -2.95 -25.52 5.44
CA ARG A 193 -4.37 -25.17 5.37
C ARG A 193 -4.94 -24.87 6.75
N LEU A 194 -5.93 -23.96 6.78
CA LEU A 194 -6.85 -23.80 7.89
C LEU A 194 -8.00 -24.78 7.68
N ASP A 195 -8.26 -25.65 8.63
CA ASP A 195 -9.34 -26.65 8.53
C ASP A 195 -10.71 -25.94 8.50
N GLY A 196 -11.65 -26.48 7.71
CA GLY A 196 -12.98 -25.90 7.53
C GLY A 196 -13.05 -24.68 6.59
N ALA A 197 -11.92 -24.15 6.16
CA ALA A 197 -11.89 -23.10 5.17
C ALA A 197 -11.77 -23.68 3.75
N GLY A 198 -12.60 -23.21 2.83
CA GLY A 198 -12.49 -23.54 1.41
C GLY A 198 -11.12 -23.17 0.81
N PRO A 199 -10.84 -23.57 -0.46
CA PRO A 199 -9.59 -23.27 -1.11
C PRO A 199 -9.33 -21.75 -1.13
N LEU A 200 -8.10 -21.38 -0.79
CA LEU A 200 -7.64 -19.98 -0.83
C LEU A 200 -7.49 -19.55 -2.29
N ARG A 201 -8.43 -18.75 -2.76
CA ARG A 201 -8.17 -17.90 -3.93
C ARG A 201 -8.00 -16.48 -3.44
N ALA A 202 -6.81 -15.91 -3.66
CA ALA A 202 -6.61 -14.48 -3.46
C ALA A 202 -7.57 -13.67 -4.33
N ALA A 203 -8.06 -12.56 -3.84
CA ALA A 203 -9.02 -11.74 -4.58
C ALA A 203 -8.45 -11.26 -5.94
N GLY A 204 -7.14 -11.07 -6.02
CA GLY A 204 -6.43 -10.69 -7.27
C GLY A 204 -6.24 -11.82 -8.29
N GLN A 205 -6.48 -13.09 -7.93
CA GLN A 205 -6.29 -14.25 -8.81
C GLN A 205 -7.56 -14.69 -9.54
N THR A 206 -8.59 -13.88 -9.52
CA THR A 206 -9.82 -14.16 -10.28
C THR A 206 -9.71 -13.71 -11.74
N THR A 207 -10.46 -14.36 -12.62
CA THR A 207 -10.52 -14.05 -14.06
C THR A 207 -10.91 -12.59 -14.37
N THR A 208 -11.46 -11.87 -13.40
CA THR A 208 -11.84 -10.46 -13.50
C THR A 208 -11.22 -9.69 -12.33
N SER A 209 -9.91 -9.38 -12.42
CA SER A 209 -9.28 -8.48 -11.47
C SER A 209 -9.94 -7.09 -11.52
N PRO A 210 -10.21 -6.44 -10.37
CA PRO A 210 -10.72 -5.07 -10.34
C PRO A 210 -9.66 -4.04 -10.75
N ILE A 211 -8.42 -4.46 -10.93
CA ILE A 211 -7.25 -3.64 -11.27
C ILE A 211 -6.69 -4.12 -12.60
N ALA A 212 -6.58 -3.21 -13.58
CA ALA A 212 -5.94 -3.50 -14.86
C ALA A 212 -4.43 -3.71 -14.73
N CYS A 213 -3.86 -4.48 -15.64
CA CYS A 213 -2.42 -4.69 -15.75
C CYS A 213 -1.80 -3.57 -16.58
N ALA A 214 -1.49 -2.44 -15.97
CA ALA A 214 -0.75 -1.37 -16.62
C ALA A 214 0.73 -1.74 -16.76
N ARG A 215 1.38 -1.21 -17.79
CA ARG A 215 2.81 -1.35 -18.07
C ARG A 215 3.41 0.01 -18.41
N ALA A 216 4.69 0.17 -18.08
CA ALA A 216 5.46 1.34 -18.44
C ALA A 216 6.63 0.95 -19.33
N THR A 217 6.96 1.83 -20.29
CA THR A 217 8.14 1.75 -21.15
C THR A 217 8.79 3.14 -21.20
N GLY A 218 10.04 3.22 -21.56
CA GLY A 218 10.71 4.53 -21.71
C GLY A 218 12.21 4.48 -21.52
N ASP A 219 12.80 5.67 -21.39
CA ASP A 219 14.26 5.85 -21.29
C ASP A 219 14.80 5.50 -19.89
N ASP A 220 14.01 5.71 -18.83
CA ASP A 220 14.41 5.39 -17.47
C ASP A 220 14.10 3.92 -17.15
N PRO A 221 15.12 3.05 -16.96
CA PRO A 221 14.92 1.61 -16.76
C PRO A 221 14.24 1.25 -15.43
N ARG A 222 14.13 2.19 -14.48
CA ARG A 222 13.54 1.99 -13.15
C ARG A 222 12.01 1.98 -13.18
N VAL A 223 11.42 2.61 -14.20
CA VAL A 223 9.97 2.87 -14.25
C VAL A 223 9.16 1.60 -14.47
N ALA A 224 9.58 0.74 -15.41
CA ALA A 224 8.87 -0.50 -15.69
C ALA A 224 8.82 -1.44 -14.47
N PRO A 225 9.95 -1.78 -13.82
CA PRO A 225 9.91 -2.65 -12.65
C PRO A 225 9.18 -2.01 -11.44
N LEU A 226 9.20 -0.68 -11.30
CA LEU A 226 8.44 0.01 -10.27
C LEU A 226 6.92 -0.16 -10.48
N LEU A 227 6.43 0.06 -11.70
CA LEU A 227 5.00 -0.09 -11.99
C LEU A 227 4.56 -1.55 -11.90
N ASP A 228 5.35 -2.50 -12.40
CA ASP A 228 5.06 -3.94 -12.32
C ASP A 228 4.96 -4.40 -10.85
N ALA A 229 5.90 -3.98 -10.00
CA ALA A 229 5.87 -4.28 -8.58
C ALA A 229 4.65 -3.64 -7.87
N ALA A 230 4.33 -2.40 -8.23
CA ALA A 230 3.19 -1.67 -7.66
C ALA A 230 1.86 -2.35 -7.99
N VAL A 231 1.64 -2.74 -9.25
CA VAL A 231 0.42 -3.45 -9.68
C VAL A 231 0.32 -4.81 -8.99
N ALA A 232 1.43 -5.57 -8.91
CA ALA A 232 1.47 -6.85 -8.23
C ALA A 232 1.16 -6.72 -6.72
N ASP A 233 1.69 -5.70 -6.06
CA ASP A 233 1.42 -5.43 -4.63
C ASP A 233 -0.03 -5.02 -4.39
N LEU A 234 -0.63 -4.18 -5.26
CA LEU A 234 -2.04 -3.83 -5.18
C LEU A 234 -2.93 -5.08 -5.34
N GLN A 235 -2.61 -5.95 -6.31
CA GLN A 235 -3.34 -7.22 -6.50
C GLN A 235 -3.22 -8.15 -5.30
N ALA A 236 -2.03 -8.20 -4.67
CA ALA A 236 -1.78 -9.02 -3.49
C ALA A 236 -2.52 -8.53 -2.23
N LEU A 237 -2.78 -7.21 -2.14
CA LEU A 237 -3.49 -6.57 -1.02
C LEU A 237 -5.02 -6.54 -1.19
N LEU A 238 -5.56 -7.05 -2.30
CA LEU A 238 -7.01 -7.09 -2.52
C LEU A 238 -7.71 -7.99 -1.50
N LEU A 239 -8.75 -7.45 -0.90
CA LEU A 239 -9.70 -8.18 -0.05
C LEU A 239 -11.09 -8.13 -0.69
N ARG A 240 -11.93 -9.11 -0.32
CA ARG A 240 -13.35 -9.15 -0.68
C ARG A 240 -14.20 -8.97 0.56
N ASP A 241 -15.28 -8.22 0.41
CA ASP A 241 -16.31 -8.19 1.44
C ASP A 241 -16.92 -9.60 1.58
N THR A 242 -16.99 -10.13 2.80
CA THR A 242 -17.50 -11.48 3.04
C THR A 242 -18.99 -11.59 2.78
N ALA A 243 -19.77 -10.53 3.07
CA ALA A 243 -21.21 -10.47 2.83
C ALA A 243 -21.54 -10.09 1.37
N HIS A 244 -20.64 -9.39 0.70
CA HIS A 244 -20.80 -8.90 -0.68
C HIS A 244 -19.55 -9.22 -1.51
N PRO A 245 -19.34 -10.47 -1.96
CA PRO A 245 -18.09 -10.90 -2.60
C PRO A 245 -17.75 -10.23 -3.93
N SER A 246 -18.69 -9.53 -4.54
CA SER A 246 -18.44 -8.65 -5.70
C SER A 246 -17.66 -7.40 -5.34
N ASP A 247 -17.71 -6.96 -4.08
CA ASP A 247 -17.06 -5.75 -3.61
C ASP A 247 -15.65 -6.07 -3.14
N THR A 248 -14.69 -5.45 -3.80
CA THR A 248 -13.27 -5.58 -3.50
C THR A 248 -12.72 -4.24 -3.03
N TYR A 249 -11.80 -4.30 -2.10
CA TYR A 249 -11.10 -3.14 -1.55
C TYR A 249 -9.67 -3.53 -1.18
N LEU A 250 -8.83 -2.56 -0.88
CA LEU A 250 -7.44 -2.79 -0.48
C LEU A 250 -7.30 -2.85 1.04
N ALA A 251 -6.55 -3.83 1.51
CA ALA A 251 -5.95 -3.76 2.84
C ALA A 251 -4.90 -2.64 2.87
N ALA A 252 -4.72 -1.99 4.02
CA ALA A 252 -3.77 -0.88 4.13
C ALA A 252 -2.31 -1.31 3.96
N GLY A 253 -1.95 -2.52 4.42
CA GLY A 253 -0.60 -3.05 4.23
C GLY A 253 -0.28 -4.27 5.10
N ALA A 254 0.69 -5.04 4.67
CA ALA A 254 1.17 -6.22 5.37
C ALA A 254 2.51 -5.95 6.06
N PRO A 255 2.75 -6.57 7.23
CA PRO A 255 1.90 -7.52 7.93
C PRO A 255 0.89 -6.89 8.89
N TRP A 256 1.06 -5.61 9.28
CA TRP A 256 0.39 -5.04 10.44
C TRP A 256 -1.05 -4.58 10.20
N ARG A 257 -1.39 -4.28 8.94
CA ARG A 257 -2.66 -3.64 8.57
C ARG A 257 -3.33 -4.39 7.41
N CYS A 258 -3.52 -5.72 7.60
CA CYS A 258 -4.12 -6.61 6.61
C CYS A 258 -5.66 -6.49 6.50
N GLY A 259 -6.27 -5.48 7.12
CA GLY A 259 -7.70 -5.21 7.08
C GLY A 259 -8.04 -3.87 6.43
N MET A 260 -9.33 -3.54 6.44
CA MET A 260 -9.85 -2.28 5.95
C MET A 260 -9.39 -1.13 6.86
N ALA A 261 -8.60 -0.22 6.31
CA ALA A 261 -8.34 1.10 6.89
C ALA A 261 -8.96 2.14 5.94
N PRO A 262 -10.11 2.75 6.30
CA PRO A 262 -10.95 3.49 5.37
C PRO A 262 -10.24 4.61 4.62
N ALA A 263 -9.46 5.46 5.30
CA ALA A 263 -8.77 6.58 4.67
C ALA A 263 -7.69 6.10 3.67
N GLU A 264 -6.88 5.10 4.07
CA GLU A 264 -5.85 4.53 3.21
C GLU A 264 -6.45 3.76 2.03
N ALA A 265 -7.56 3.04 2.24
CA ALA A 265 -8.24 2.32 1.17
C ALA A 265 -8.83 3.29 0.13
N LEU A 266 -9.45 4.40 0.56
CA LEU A 266 -9.97 5.45 -0.31
C LEU A 266 -8.84 6.17 -1.05
N ALA A 267 -7.75 6.52 -0.36
CA ALA A 267 -6.60 7.19 -0.98
C ALA A 267 -5.95 6.29 -2.03
N ALA A 268 -5.70 5.01 -1.70
CA ALA A 268 -5.11 4.06 -2.65
C ALA A 268 -6.03 3.80 -3.85
N ALA A 269 -7.35 3.64 -3.63
CA ALA A 269 -8.31 3.48 -4.71
C ALA A 269 -8.38 4.72 -5.62
N ARG A 270 -8.26 5.94 -5.06
CA ARG A 270 -8.18 7.20 -5.81
C ARG A 270 -6.95 7.26 -6.70
N MET A 271 -5.77 6.94 -6.16
CA MET A 271 -4.51 6.90 -6.91
C MET A 271 -4.50 5.80 -7.98
N ALA A 272 -5.28 4.74 -7.80
CA ALA A 272 -5.40 3.62 -8.72
C ALA A 272 -6.51 3.79 -9.77
N LEU A 273 -7.23 4.92 -9.82
CA LEU A 273 -8.28 5.19 -10.83
C LEU A 273 -7.83 4.98 -12.28
N PRO A 274 -6.56 5.28 -12.65
CA PRO A 274 -6.05 4.96 -13.98
C PRO A 274 -6.04 3.47 -14.33
N LEU A 275 -6.16 2.58 -13.34
CA LEU A 275 -6.25 1.12 -13.52
C LEU A 275 -7.71 0.64 -13.63
N GLY A 276 -8.67 1.55 -13.64
CA GLY A 276 -10.10 1.27 -13.72
C GLY A 276 -10.87 1.63 -12.46
N THR A 277 -12.18 1.79 -12.59
CA THR A 277 -13.06 2.31 -11.52
C THR A 277 -13.65 1.22 -10.61
N ARG A 278 -13.45 -0.07 -10.92
CA ARG A 278 -14.06 -1.18 -10.16
C ARG A 278 -13.58 -1.25 -8.70
N LEU A 279 -12.27 -0.98 -8.49
CA LEU A 279 -11.72 -0.92 -7.13
C LEU A 279 -12.35 0.22 -6.33
N ALA A 280 -12.49 1.40 -6.94
CA ALA A 280 -13.13 2.56 -6.32
C ALA A 280 -14.60 2.24 -5.97
N ALA A 281 -15.35 1.66 -6.90
CA ALA A 281 -16.75 1.26 -6.69
C ALA A 281 -16.91 0.27 -5.52
N GLY A 282 -16.10 -0.80 -5.49
CA GLY A 282 -16.11 -1.79 -4.40
C GLY A 282 -15.76 -1.19 -3.04
N THR A 283 -14.71 -0.35 -2.99
CA THR A 283 -14.31 0.37 -1.78
C THR A 283 -15.42 1.29 -1.27
N LEU A 284 -16.02 2.08 -2.16
CA LEU A 284 -17.11 3.00 -1.81
C LEU A 284 -18.35 2.23 -1.31
N ARG A 285 -18.77 1.14 -1.97
CA ARG A 285 -19.90 0.32 -1.51
C ARG A 285 -19.65 -0.31 -0.15
N ALA A 286 -18.45 -0.86 0.06
CA ALA A 286 -18.07 -1.45 1.36
C ALA A 286 -18.12 -0.40 2.48
N LEU A 287 -17.62 0.82 2.25
CA LEU A 287 -17.62 1.90 3.24
C LEU A 287 -19.00 2.55 3.44
N ALA A 288 -19.81 2.68 2.39
CA ALA A 288 -21.18 3.19 2.51
C ALA A 288 -22.03 2.39 3.51
N ARG A 289 -21.79 1.06 3.59
CA ARG A 289 -22.45 0.18 4.56
C ARG A 289 -21.98 0.38 6.00
N THR A 290 -20.86 1.03 6.22
CA THR A 290 -20.29 1.28 7.56
C THR A 290 -20.61 2.67 8.09
N GLN A 291 -21.23 3.54 7.31
CA GLN A 291 -21.58 4.89 7.73
C GLN A 291 -22.43 4.89 9.01
N LEU A 292 -22.14 5.84 9.89
CA LEU A 292 -22.90 6.01 11.12
C LEU A 292 -24.35 6.45 10.81
N PRO A 293 -25.34 5.82 11.46
CA PRO A 293 -26.76 6.07 11.20
C PRO A 293 -27.21 7.47 11.65
N GLY A 294 -28.42 7.87 11.25
CA GLY A 294 -28.96 9.21 11.47
C GLY A 294 -29.25 9.58 12.93
N ASP A 295 -29.31 8.63 13.83
CA ASP A 295 -29.46 8.80 15.29
C ASP A 295 -28.11 8.95 16.04
N ASP A 296 -26.97 8.74 15.39
CA ASP A 296 -25.64 9.02 15.95
C ASP A 296 -25.36 10.54 15.87
N ALA A 297 -24.74 11.11 16.89
CA ALA A 297 -24.30 12.51 16.88
C ALA A 297 -23.31 12.84 15.75
N ARG A 298 -22.67 11.81 15.18
CA ARG A 298 -21.76 11.87 14.04
C ARG A 298 -22.37 11.27 12.78
N ALA A 299 -23.69 11.36 12.65
CA ALA A 299 -24.43 10.79 11.52
C ALA A 299 -23.80 11.12 10.16
N GLY A 300 -23.67 10.12 9.31
CA GLY A 300 -23.07 10.24 7.98
C GLY A 300 -21.55 10.13 7.95
N MET A 301 -20.88 10.10 9.11
CA MET A 301 -19.45 9.88 9.21
C MET A 301 -19.10 8.42 8.90
N ILE A 302 -17.99 8.20 8.20
CA ILE A 302 -17.38 6.88 8.09
C ILE A 302 -16.49 6.65 9.31
N PRO A 303 -16.70 5.59 10.10
CA PRO A 303 -15.90 5.36 11.29
C PRO A 303 -14.44 5.10 10.93
N GLY A 304 -13.55 5.33 11.89
CA GLY A 304 -12.13 4.99 11.78
C GLY A 304 -11.91 3.49 11.57
N PRO A 305 -10.66 3.08 11.42
CA PRO A 305 -10.34 1.72 10.99
C PRO A 305 -10.92 0.66 11.90
N ARG A 306 -11.54 -0.34 11.29
CA ARG A 306 -11.87 -1.61 11.92
C ARG A 306 -10.68 -2.54 11.79
N ARG A 307 -10.38 -3.27 12.85
CA ARG A 307 -9.28 -4.22 12.86
C ARG A 307 -9.78 -5.62 12.84
N ASP A 308 -9.33 -6.37 11.84
CA ASP A 308 -9.46 -7.82 11.84
C ASP A 308 -8.20 -8.48 12.44
N ALA A 309 -7.05 -7.82 12.37
CA ALA A 309 -5.80 -8.30 12.97
C ALA A 309 -4.75 -7.18 13.05
N GLY A 310 -3.90 -7.20 14.06
CA GLY A 310 -2.74 -6.34 14.16
C GLY A 310 -2.75 -5.33 15.31
N PRO A 311 -1.60 -4.70 15.57
CA PRO A 311 -1.41 -3.77 16.67
C PRO A 311 -2.15 -2.45 16.45
N LEU A 312 -2.19 -1.68 17.49
CA LEU A 312 -2.88 -0.41 17.56
C LEU A 312 -2.42 0.58 16.48
N LEU A 313 -3.39 1.11 15.70
CA LEU A 313 -3.13 2.21 14.80
C LEU A 313 -2.66 3.44 15.56
N PRO A 314 -1.86 4.30 14.93
CA PRO A 314 -1.46 5.56 15.54
C PRO A 314 -2.68 6.33 16.04
N PRO A 315 -2.59 7.06 17.18
CA PRO A 315 -3.61 8.00 17.60
C PRO A 315 -3.95 8.97 16.47
N GLY A 316 -5.23 9.27 16.26
CA GLY A 316 -5.69 10.26 15.28
C GLY A 316 -6.36 9.69 14.02
N CYS A 317 -6.51 8.36 13.88
CA CYS A 317 -7.38 7.79 12.83
C CYS A 317 -8.84 7.88 13.29
N THR A 318 -9.47 9.01 13.05
CA THR A 318 -10.80 9.33 13.59
C THR A 318 -11.96 9.05 12.64
N GLY A 319 -11.67 8.69 11.38
CA GLY A 319 -12.66 8.57 10.32
C GLY A 319 -12.94 9.87 9.56
N THR A 320 -12.46 11.02 10.05
CA THR A 320 -12.63 12.32 9.39
C THR A 320 -12.11 12.29 7.95
N GLU A 321 -10.87 11.86 7.74
CA GLU A 321 -10.27 11.77 6.40
C GLU A 321 -11.07 10.86 5.48
N ALA A 322 -11.52 9.70 5.98
CA ALA A 322 -12.35 8.78 5.19
C ALA A 322 -13.66 9.40 4.77
N THR A 323 -14.33 10.14 5.70
CA THR A 323 -15.59 10.84 5.43
C THR A 323 -15.40 11.90 4.35
N LEU A 324 -14.28 12.64 4.39
CA LEU A 324 -13.95 13.66 3.39
C LEU A 324 -13.52 13.07 2.04
N LEU A 325 -12.75 11.97 2.06
CA LEU A 325 -12.28 11.32 0.83
C LEU A 325 -13.37 10.56 0.08
N PHE A 326 -14.46 10.16 0.73
CA PHE A 326 -15.53 9.41 0.09
C PHE A 326 -16.18 10.19 -1.08
N PRO A 327 -16.72 11.42 -0.90
CA PRO A 327 -17.28 12.19 -2.02
C PRO A 327 -16.22 12.58 -3.05
N VAL A 328 -14.96 12.77 -2.65
CA VAL A 328 -13.83 13.04 -3.56
C VAL A 328 -13.59 11.85 -4.49
N LEU A 329 -13.48 10.65 -3.94
CA LEU A 329 -13.28 9.45 -4.75
C LEU A 329 -14.46 9.20 -5.69
N LEU A 330 -15.69 9.39 -5.24
CA LEU A 330 -16.88 9.21 -6.09
C LEU A 330 -16.89 10.21 -7.26
N ALA A 331 -16.59 11.48 -6.97
CA ALA A 331 -16.52 12.53 -8.00
C ALA A 331 -15.45 12.24 -9.06
N GLU A 332 -14.22 11.89 -8.62
CA GLU A 332 -13.13 11.58 -9.55
C GLU A 332 -13.31 10.23 -10.26
N ALA A 333 -13.87 9.20 -9.58
CA ALA A 333 -14.21 7.94 -10.24
C ALA A 333 -15.22 8.16 -11.39
N ARG A 334 -16.19 9.06 -11.21
CA ARG A 334 -17.10 9.47 -12.28
C ARG A 334 -16.34 10.10 -13.44
N ARG A 335 -15.32 10.95 -13.18
CA ARG A 335 -14.48 11.54 -14.25
C ARG A 335 -13.65 10.46 -14.96
N TRP A 336 -13.23 9.40 -14.27
CA TRP A 336 -12.56 8.24 -14.86
C TRP A 336 -13.52 7.23 -15.51
N GLY A 337 -14.85 7.45 -15.47
CA GLY A 337 -15.84 6.64 -16.16
C GLY A 337 -16.49 5.56 -15.32
N LEU A 338 -16.63 5.78 -14.00
CA LEU A 338 -17.55 4.98 -13.18
C LEU A 338 -18.95 5.05 -13.82
N PRO A 339 -19.61 3.91 -14.07
CA PRO A 339 -20.95 3.89 -14.67
C PRO A 339 -21.94 4.75 -13.89
N ASP A 340 -22.74 5.55 -14.60
CA ASP A 340 -23.70 6.49 -13.99
C ASP A 340 -24.68 5.81 -13.03
N ARG A 341 -25.09 4.57 -13.33
CA ARG A 341 -25.92 3.78 -12.42
C ARG A 341 -25.24 3.55 -11.07
N GLU A 342 -23.97 3.16 -11.08
CA GLU A 342 -23.20 2.90 -9.83
C GLU A 342 -22.95 4.20 -9.06
N ALA A 343 -22.68 5.29 -9.78
CA ALA A 343 -22.52 6.60 -9.16
C ALA A 343 -23.82 7.06 -8.45
N ARG A 344 -24.99 6.86 -9.09
CA ARG A 344 -26.30 7.14 -8.47
C ARG A 344 -26.59 6.28 -7.25
N GLU A 345 -26.22 5.02 -7.25
CA GLU A 345 -26.36 4.11 -6.10
C GLU A 345 -25.51 4.56 -4.89
N LEU A 346 -24.34 5.18 -5.14
CA LEU A 346 -23.42 5.66 -4.11
C LEU A 346 -23.68 7.12 -3.66
N LEU A 347 -24.42 7.89 -4.47
CA LEU A 347 -24.69 9.31 -4.22
C LEU A 347 -25.30 9.57 -2.83
N PRO A 348 -26.31 8.81 -2.32
CA PRO A 348 -26.86 9.05 -0.99
C PRO A 348 -25.82 8.94 0.14
N ALA A 349 -24.81 8.07 -0.03
CA ALA A 349 -23.72 7.96 0.95
C ALA A 349 -22.80 9.19 0.91
N ALA A 350 -22.48 9.68 -0.28
CA ALA A 350 -21.72 10.93 -0.45
C ALA A 350 -22.48 12.14 0.12
N GLU A 351 -23.80 12.22 -0.12
CA GLU A 351 -24.65 13.29 0.45
C GLU A 351 -24.62 13.27 1.99
N ARG A 352 -24.65 12.10 2.62
CA ARG A 352 -24.51 12.00 4.08
C ARG A 352 -23.14 12.48 4.58
N CYS A 353 -22.05 12.15 3.86
CA CYS A 353 -20.72 12.68 4.19
C CYS A 353 -20.67 14.22 4.08
N LEU A 354 -21.23 14.78 3.01
CA LEU A 354 -21.29 16.23 2.79
C LEU A 354 -22.22 16.94 3.80
N THR A 355 -23.29 16.28 4.20
CA THR A 355 -24.18 16.77 5.26
C THR A 355 -23.46 16.79 6.61
N TRP A 356 -22.71 15.75 6.92
CA TRP A 356 -21.85 15.73 8.11
C TRP A 356 -20.85 16.91 8.09
N LEU A 357 -20.17 17.14 6.97
CA LEU A 357 -19.24 18.27 6.81
C LEU A 357 -19.95 19.60 7.09
N ARG A 358 -21.09 19.86 6.42
CA ARG A 358 -21.88 21.11 6.61
C ARG A 358 -22.37 21.28 8.04
N THR A 359 -22.79 20.21 8.69
CA THR A 359 -23.28 20.26 10.07
C THR A 359 -22.15 20.55 11.05
N THR A 360 -21.01 19.87 10.88
CA THR A 360 -19.84 20.02 11.77
C THR A 360 -19.19 21.40 11.64
N THR A 361 -19.25 22.01 10.44
CA THR A 361 -18.65 23.31 10.17
C THR A 361 -19.62 24.49 10.31
N ARG A 362 -20.86 24.24 10.76
CA ARG A 362 -21.84 25.32 10.93
C ARG A 362 -21.36 26.38 11.93
N GLY A 363 -21.21 27.64 11.47
CA GLY A 363 -20.70 28.74 12.28
C GLY A 363 -19.21 28.66 12.58
N GLN A 364 -18.47 27.75 11.93
CA GLN A 364 -17.02 27.58 12.09
C GLN A 364 -16.30 27.98 10.80
N SER A 365 -15.16 28.67 10.94
CA SER A 365 -14.28 28.96 9.79
C SER A 365 -13.50 27.72 9.32
N TYR A 366 -13.26 26.78 10.22
CA TYR A 366 -12.47 25.57 9.98
C TYR A 366 -13.24 24.32 10.38
N LEU A 367 -12.88 23.18 9.77
CA LEU A 367 -13.33 21.88 10.26
C LEU A 367 -12.57 21.55 11.56
N PRO A 368 -13.27 21.44 12.71
CA PRO A 368 -12.61 21.13 13.99
C PRO A 368 -12.09 19.70 14.04
N ASP A 369 -11.12 19.43 14.91
CA ASP A 369 -10.74 18.07 15.25
C ASP A 369 -11.91 17.38 15.97
N PRO A 370 -12.21 16.12 15.66
CA PRO A 370 -13.29 15.39 16.34
C PRO A 370 -13.00 15.09 17.82
N GLN A 371 -11.75 15.22 18.26
CA GLN A 371 -11.40 15.15 19.67
C GLN A 371 -11.61 16.52 20.33
N PRO A 372 -12.32 16.60 21.46
CA PRO A 372 -12.48 17.84 22.20
C PRO A 372 -11.11 18.50 22.50
N ALA A 373 -10.98 19.78 22.17
CA ALA A 373 -9.72 20.53 22.31
C ALA A 373 -8.55 19.98 21.47
N GLY A 374 -8.81 19.20 20.44
CA GLY A 374 -7.79 18.78 19.46
C GLY A 374 -7.36 19.95 18.55
N PRO A 375 -6.15 19.89 17.98
CA PRO A 375 -5.66 20.93 17.08
C PRO A 375 -6.38 20.89 15.73
N VAL A 376 -6.68 22.04 15.15
CA VAL A 376 -7.23 22.15 13.78
C VAL A 376 -6.09 21.94 12.79
N ARG A 377 -6.05 20.78 12.15
CA ARG A 377 -4.90 20.35 11.32
C ARG A 377 -4.97 20.90 9.90
N CYS A 378 -3.83 21.27 9.34
CA CYS A 378 -3.67 21.80 8.00
C CYS A 378 -4.19 20.83 6.92
N GLU A 379 -3.74 19.58 6.93
CA GLU A 379 -4.14 18.57 5.97
C GLU A 379 -5.64 18.25 6.01
N THR A 380 -6.26 18.33 7.20
CA THR A 380 -7.71 18.16 7.34
C THR A 380 -8.46 19.26 6.63
N GLN A 381 -7.97 20.51 6.69
CA GLN A 381 -8.60 21.64 5.96
C GLN A 381 -8.44 21.46 4.44
N ALA A 382 -7.29 20.98 3.96
CA ALA A 382 -7.09 20.68 2.55
C ALA A 382 -8.07 19.60 2.05
N HIS A 383 -8.25 18.52 2.81
CA HIS A 383 -9.23 17.47 2.49
C HIS A 383 -10.66 17.99 2.53
N ALA A 384 -11.02 18.81 3.52
CA ALA A 384 -12.36 19.37 3.66
C ALA A 384 -12.71 20.34 2.52
N HIS A 385 -11.78 21.21 2.14
CA HIS A 385 -11.93 22.12 1.01
C HIS A 385 -12.16 21.37 -0.30
N ARG A 386 -11.33 20.37 -0.57
CA ARG A 386 -11.48 19.51 -1.76
C ARG A 386 -12.80 18.75 -1.74
N ALA A 387 -13.19 18.17 -0.60
CA ALA A 387 -14.47 17.48 -0.45
C ALA A 387 -15.66 18.40 -0.72
N ALA A 388 -15.61 19.65 -0.27
CA ALA A 388 -16.67 20.63 -0.53
C ALA A 388 -16.77 20.99 -2.02
N LEU A 389 -15.64 21.23 -2.71
CA LEU A 389 -15.65 21.61 -4.11
C LEU A 389 -16.04 20.47 -5.05
N LEU A 390 -15.43 19.28 -4.87
CA LEU A 390 -15.75 18.11 -5.68
C LEU A 390 -17.14 17.54 -5.34
N GLY A 391 -17.53 17.64 -4.07
CA GLY A 391 -18.89 17.31 -3.64
C GLY A 391 -19.94 18.23 -4.26
N ALA A 392 -19.67 19.53 -4.33
CA ALA A 392 -20.56 20.48 -5.00
C ALA A 392 -20.70 20.18 -6.51
N ASP A 393 -19.59 19.89 -7.19
CA ASP A 393 -19.57 19.46 -8.60
C ASP A 393 -20.37 18.15 -8.81
N LEU A 394 -20.26 17.22 -7.88
CA LEU A 394 -21.02 15.96 -7.90
C LEU A 394 -22.51 16.21 -7.70
N LEU A 395 -22.91 17.05 -6.73
CA LEU A 395 -24.31 17.39 -6.48
C LEU A 395 -24.95 18.06 -7.69
N ASP A 396 -24.29 19.04 -8.32
CA ASP A 396 -24.78 19.70 -9.53
C ASP A 396 -24.94 18.69 -10.68
N ALA A 397 -24.02 17.75 -10.83
CA ALA A 397 -24.08 16.74 -11.89
C ALA A 397 -25.31 15.82 -11.80
N TYR A 398 -25.95 15.76 -10.63
CA TYR A 398 -27.13 14.93 -10.37
C TYR A 398 -28.36 15.74 -9.90
N ASP A 399 -28.35 17.06 -10.13
CA ASP A 399 -29.45 17.98 -9.75
C ASP A 399 -29.82 17.87 -8.25
N ARG A 400 -28.80 17.70 -7.38
CA ARG A 400 -28.99 17.57 -5.93
C ARG A 400 -28.75 18.92 -5.23
N PRO A 401 -29.52 19.22 -4.16
CA PRO A 401 -29.37 20.49 -3.44
C PRO A 401 -28.09 20.51 -2.59
N GLY A 402 -27.58 21.71 -2.29
CA GLY A 402 -26.49 21.94 -1.35
C GLY A 402 -25.15 22.30 -2.00
N ALA A 403 -25.06 22.33 -3.32
CA ALA A 403 -23.82 22.66 -4.02
C ALA A 403 -23.36 24.11 -3.77
N ALA A 404 -24.29 25.05 -3.77
CA ALA A 404 -24.01 26.49 -3.56
C ALA A 404 -23.43 26.74 -2.15
N GLU A 405 -24.04 26.15 -1.12
CA GLU A 405 -23.57 26.28 0.27
C GLU A 405 -22.18 25.66 0.48
N LEU A 406 -21.88 24.54 -0.16
CA LEU A 406 -20.56 23.92 -0.10
C LEU A 406 -19.49 24.82 -0.73
N ARG A 407 -19.77 25.42 -1.88
CA ARG A 407 -18.84 26.37 -2.53
C ARG A 407 -18.68 27.65 -1.71
N GLN A 408 -19.73 28.16 -1.14
CA GLN A 408 -19.68 29.35 -0.26
C GLN A 408 -18.80 29.05 0.97
N TRP A 409 -19.00 27.88 1.61
CA TRP A 409 -18.17 27.48 2.74
C TRP A 409 -16.71 27.28 2.32
N ALA A 410 -16.44 26.62 1.20
CA ALA A 410 -15.08 26.42 0.69
C ALA A 410 -14.36 27.76 0.44
N GLN A 411 -15.06 28.76 -0.10
CA GLN A 411 -14.52 30.10 -0.31
C GLN A 411 -14.24 30.82 1.03
N ALA A 412 -15.12 30.68 2.01
CA ALA A 412 -14.89 31.21 3.35
C ALA A 412 -13.70 30.55 4.05
N LEU A 413 -13.59 29.21 3.96
CA LEU A 413 -12.44 28.46 4.44
C LEU A 413 -11.15 28.93 3.77
N GLN A 414 -11.14 29.09 2.45
CA GLN A 414 -9.96 29.57 1.69
C GLN A 414 -9.50 30.94 2.22
N THR A 415 -10.44 31.88 2.42
CA THR A 415 -10.12 33.21 2.94
C THR A 415 -9.54 33.14 4.36
N ALA A 416 -10.17 32.37 5.24
CA ALA A 416 -9.72 32.20 6.62
C ALA A 416 -8.36 31.48 6.68
N PHE A 417 -8.13 30.46 5.81
CA PHE A 417 -6.90 29.69 5.79
C PHE A 417 -5.68 30.55 5.42
N ARG A 418 -5.81 31.39 4.39
CA ARG A 418 -4.72 32.26 3.92
C ARG A 418 -4.20 33.22 4.97
N THR A 419 -5.04 33.62 5.92
CA THR A 419 -4.65 34.51 7.03
C THR A 419 -4.32 33.75 8.29
N GLY A 420 -5.10 32.76 8.68
CA GLY A 420 -4.96 32.06 9.96
C GLY A 420 -3.91 30.94 9.98
N PHE A 421 -3.70 30.27 8.84
CA PHE A 421 -2.72 29.19 8.74
C PHE A 421 -1.37 29.62 8.15
N TRP A 422 -1.24 30.87 7.69
CA TRP A 422 0.03 31.35 7.15
C TRP A 422 0.87 32.01 8.23
N VAL A 423 2.08 31.51 8.43
CA VAL A 423 3.05 32.03 9.40
C VAL A 423 4.15 32.75 8.63
N GLU A 424 4.20 34.07 8.77
CA GLU A 424 5.28 34.89 8.20
C GLU A 424 6.59 34.63 8.94
N ASP A 425 7.64 34.47 8.20
CA ASP A 425 9.00 34.37 8.71
C ASP A 425 9.98 35.15 7.80
N ARG A 426 11.28 35.18 8.17
CA ARG A 426 12.32 35.88 7.38
C ARG A 426 12.52 35.27 5.98
N GLY A 427 12.00 34.08 5.73
CA GLY A 427 12.09 33.34 4.47
C GLY A 427 10.88 33.51 3.56
N GLY A 428 9.87 34.33 3.91
CA GLY A 428 8.66 34.58 3.11
C GLY A 428 7.41 33.82 3.61
N GLY A 429 7.52 33.12 4.71
CA GLY A 429 6.41 32.44 5.37
C GLY A 429 6.21 30.97 4.97
N ARG A 430 5.32 30.30 5.71
CA ARG A 430 4.97 28.88 5.52
C ARG A 430 3.60 28.55 6.09
N PRO A 431 2.94 27.47 5.63
CA PRO A 431 1.70 27.03 6.27
C PRO A 431 2.02 26.46 7.67
N ALA A 432 1.19 26.79 8.65
CA ALA A 432 1.20 26.12 9.94
C ALA A 432 0.74 24.66 9.81
N ALA A 433 1.34 23.74 10.56
CA ALA A 433 0.88 22.35 10.61
C ALA A 433 -0.54 22.22 11.19
N ALA A 434 -0.87 23.10 12.15
CA ALA A 434 -2.18 23.14 12.80
C ALA A 434 -2.41 24.50 13.46
N LEU A 435 -3.65 24.74 13.87
CA LEU A 435 -3.97 25.73 14.91
C LEU A 435 -4.17 25.00 16.24
N ALA A 436 -3.52 25.48 17.28
CA ALA A 436 -3.72 24.99 18.63
C ALA A 436 -5.15 25.33 19.13
N PRO A 437 -5.64 24.74 20.24
CA PRO A 437 -6.98 25.02 20.77
C PRO A 437 -7.24 26.49 21.09
N ASP A 438 -6.20 27.25 21.37
CA ASP A 438 -6.25 28.70 21.60
C ASP A 438 -6.16 29.54 20.32
N GLY A 439 -6.18 28.89 19.15
CA GLY A 439 -6.11 29.53 17.83
C GLY A 439 -4.70 29.91 17.38
N ARG A 440 -3.65 29.66 18.17
CA ARG A 440 -2.28 29.97 17.76
C ARG A 440 -1.77 29.00 16.69
N PRO A 441 -1.13 29.50 15.62
CA PRO A 441 -0.49 28.64 14.62
C PRO A 441 0.65 27.81 15.22
N VAL A 442 0.70 26.52 14.88
CA VAL A 442 1.80 25.61 15.16
C VAL A 442 2.73 25.62 13.95
N PRO A 443 3.89 26.33 14.00
CA PRO A 443 4.67 26.68 12.82
C PRO A 443 5.59 25.54 12.34
N HIS A 444 5.19 24.28 12.50
CA HIS A 444 5.98 23.14 12.03
C HIS A 444 5.73 22.90 10.54
N LEU A 445 6.78 22.60 9.81
CA LEU A 445 6.69 22.19 8.40
C LEU A 445 6.86 20.67 8.31
N GLY A 446 5.89 20.02 7.69
CA GLY A 446 5.89 18.57 7.47
C GLY A 446 5.32 18.20 6.10
N SER A 447 5.47 16.93 5.72
CA SER A 447 4.98 16.41 4.43
C SER A 447 3.45 16.50 4.27
N ALA A 448 2.71 16.56 5.37
CA ALA A 448 1.25 16.77 5.34
C ALA A 448 0.84 18.08 4.62
N ALA A 449 1.70 19.09 4.58
CA ALA A 449 1.48 20.32 3.81
C ALA A 449 1.38 20.06 2.29
N ALA A 450 1.89 18.95 1.77
CA ALA A 450 1.74 18.57 0.36
C ALA A 450 0.27 18.40 -0.06
N HIS A 451 -0.63 18.04 0.86
CA HIS A 451 -2.06 17.94 0.59
C HIS A 451 -2.73 19.27 0.19
N LEU A 452 -2.09 20.42 0.47
CA LEU A 452 -2.51 21.73 -0.01
C LEU A 452 -2.37 21.89 -1.53
N LEU A 453 -1.47 21.13 -2.15
CA LEU A 453 -1.24 21.12 -3.60
C LEU A 453 -2.13 20.11 -4.34
N ASP A 454 -2.73 19.16 -3.65
CA ASP A 454 -3.66 18.18 -4.20
C ASP A 454 -5.08 18.73 -4.15
N THR A 455 -5.50 19.39 -5.23
CA THR A 455 -6.76 20.14 -5.26
C THR A 455 -7.96 19.35 -5.81
N GLY A 456 -7.70 18.27 -6.57
CA GLY A 456 -8.73 17.39 -7.15
C GLY A 456 -9.18 17.79 -8.56
N LEU A 457 -9.82 16.83 -9.25
CA LEU A 457 -10.22 16.91 -10.65
C LEU A 457 -11.70 17.28 -10.79
N LEU A 458 -11.98 18.41 -11.45
CA LEU A 458 -13.29 18.87 -11.87
C LEU A 458 -13.59 18.50 -13.33
N GLY A 459 -14.76 18.91 -13.82
CA GLY A 459 -15.15 18.75 -15.22
C GLY A 459 -14.22 19.47 -16.20
N SER A 460 -14.23 19.02 -17.45
CA SER A 460 -13.40 19.55 -18.54
C SER A 460 -11.89 19.49 -18.28
N GLY A 461 -11.43 18.49 -17.52
CA GLY A 461 -10.01 18.32 -17.19
C GLY A 461 -9.40 19.43 -16.31
N ARG A 462 -10.23 20.27 -15.69
CA ARG A 462 -9.76 21.35 -14.80
C ARG A 462 -9.48 20.82 -13.40
N LEU A 463 -8.48 21.40 -12.75
CA LEU A 463 -8.23 21.20 -11.33
C LEU A 463 -9.06 22.20 -10.50
N ALA A 464 -9.50 21.78 -9.33
CA ALA A 464 -10.19 22.65 -8.39
C ALA A 464 -9.24 23.75 -7.87
N PRO A 465 -9.73 24.94 -7.49
CA PRO A 465 -8.91 25.94 -6.82
C PRO A 465 -8.40 25.40 -5.47
N GLY A 466 -7.16 25.74 -5.12
CA GLY A 466 -6.54 25.37 -3.84
C GLY A 466 -6.83 26.39 -2.74
N LEU A 467 -6.44 26.04 -1.51
CA LEU A 467 -6.51 26.96 -0.34
C LEU A 467 -5.49 28.09 -0.44
N LEU A 468 -4.31 27.83 -1.02
CA LEU A 468 -3.23 28.80 -1.17
C LEU A 468 -3.47 29.72 -2.36
N ASP A 469 -2.93 30.93 -2.27
CA ASP A 469 -2.74 31.79 -3.46
C ASP A 469 -1.45 31.40 -4.21
N GLN A 470 -1.17 32.11 -5.29
CA GLN A 470 -0.01 31.82 -6.13
C GLN A 470 1.33 31.99 -5.38
N VAL A 471 1.45 33.07 -4.58
CA VAL A 471 2.67 33.36 -3.81
C VAL A 471 2.90 32.32 -2.73
N GLN A 472 1.86 31.99 -1.99
CA GLN A 472 1.88 30.93 -0.96
C GLN A 472 2.19 29.56 -1.56
N THR A 473 1.65 29.26 -2.74
CA THR A 473 1.92 28.01 -3.48
C THR A 473 3.38 27.93 -3.90
N GLU A 474 3.94 29.00 -4.46
CA GLU A 474 5.35 29.07 -4.84
C GLU A 474 6.26 28.90 -3.63
N GLN A 475 5.93 29.54 -2.51
CA GLN A 475 6.71 29.44 -1.29
C GLN A 475 6.68 28.02 -0.72
N LEU A 476 5.50 27.38 -0.70
CA LEU A 476 5.39 25.97 -0.27
C LEU A 476 6.19 25.05 -1.19
N ALA A 477 6.12 25.24 -2.51
CA ALA A 477 6.88 24.44 -3.47
C ALA A 477 8.39 24.52 -3.20
N ARG A 478 8.91 25.72 -3.00
CA ARG A 478 10.33 25.93 -2.64
C ARG A 478 10.70 25.23 -1.33
N LEU A 479 9.87 25.36 -0.30
CA LEU A 479 10.09 24.75 1.01
C LEU A 479 10.15 23.21 0.94
N LEU A 480 9.23 22.57 0.19
CA LEU A 480 9.21 21.12 0.01
C LEU A 480 10.46 20.60 -0.70
N GLY A 481 11.06 21.39 -1.62
CA GLY A 481 12.31 21.06 -2.30
C GLY A 481 13.59 21.36 -1.50
N THR A 482 13.49 21.89 -0.27
CA THR A 482 14.68 22.17 0.55
C THR A 482 15.23 20.91 1.21
N PRO A 483 16.57 20.86 1.51
CA PRO A 483 17.13 19.75 2.29
C PRO A 483 16.54 19.56 3.69
N ALA A 484 15.82 20.56 4.21
CA ALA A 484 15.09 20.42 5.47
C ALA A 484 13.90 19.47 5.32
N MET A 485 13.22 19.47 4.19
CA MET A 485 12.07 18.62 3.88
C MET A 485 12.43 17.42 3.01
N ASP A 486 13.20 17.64 1.94
CA ASP A 486 13.67 16.56 1.07
C ASP A 486 14.90 15.87 1.66
N ALA A 487 14.75 14.60 2.02
CA ALA A 487 15.86 13.76 2.49
C ALA A 487 16.84 13.38 1.37
N GLY A 488 16.54 13.70 0.11
CA GLY A 488 17.21 13.18 -1.07
C GLY A 488 16.67 11.80 -1.51
N TRP A 489 15.72 11.25 -0.71
CA TRP A 489 14.97 10.02 -0.98
C TRP A 489 13.46 10.27 -1.06
N GLY A 490 13.00 11.47 -0.73
CA GLY A 490 11.63 11.89 -0.63
C GLY A 490 11.37 12.78 0.60
N LEU A 491 10.11 13.12 0.83
CA LEU A 491 9.70 14.05 1.89
C LEU A 491 9.69 13.42 3.28
N ARG A 492 10.32 14.11 4.22
CA ARG A 492 10.22 13.81 5.65
C ARG A 492 8.86 14.17 6.21
N GLY A 493 8.35 13.33 7.10
CA GLY A 493 7.10 13.58 7.82
C GLY A 493 7.12 14.88 8.64
N LEU A 494 8.29 15.27 9.14
CA LEU A 494 8.59 16.54 9.80
C LEU A 494 9.97 17.02 9.37
N GLY A 495 10.13 18.29 9.10
CA GLY A 495 11.39 18.88 8.62
C GLY A 495 12.54 18.65 9.58
N ALA A 496 13.74 18.41 9.03
CA ALA A 496 14.94 18.06 9.80
C ALA A 496 15.37 19.14 10.83
N LYS A 497 14.90 20.39 10.68
CA LYS A 497 15.18 21.51 11.57
C LYS A 497 14.07 21.75 12.61
N GLU A 498 12.98 21.00 12.54
CA GLU A 498 11.83 21.18 13.41
C GLU A 498 12.05 20.48 14.76
N ILE A 499 11.54 21.11 15.83
CA ILE A 499 11.57 20.50 17.17
C ILE A 499 10.77 19.19 17.14
N GLY A 500 11.34 18.13 17.69
CA GLY A 500 10.71 16.80 17.71
C GLY A 500 10.99 15.97 16.44
N HIS A 501 11.85 16.46 15.52
CA HIS A 501 12.28 15.64 14.39
C HIS A 501 12.94 14.35 14.88
N ASN A 502 12.44 13.22 14.36
CA ASN A 502 13.00 11.88 14.55
C ASN A 502 12.94 11.13 13.22
N PRO A 503 14.08 10.82 12.59
CA PRO A 503 14.12 10.22 11.25
C PRO A 503 13.39 8.87 11.17
N PHE A 504 13.15 8.19 12.29
CA PHE A 504 12.34 6.97 12.36
C PHE A 504 10.93 7.20 12.95
N GLY A 505 10.58 8.42 13.29
CA GLY A 505 9.24 8.73 13.78
C GLY A 505 8.21 8.73 12.67
N HIS A 506 7.15 7.94 12.80
CA HIS A 506 6.10 7.75 11.79
C HIS A 506 5.54 9.07 11.21
N ARG A 507 5.36 10.10 12.05
CA ARG A 507 4.89 11.45 11.66
C ARG A 507 5.90 12.55 11.95
N SER A 508 7.05 12.20 12.51
CA SER A 508 8.03 13.15 12.99
C SER A 508 9.39 13.09 12.29
N GLY A 509 9.47 12.47 11.13
CA GLY A 509 10.69 12.55 10.33
C GLY A 509 10.92 11.44 9.33
N ALA A 510 10.33 10.24 9.46
CA ALA A 510 10.42 9.20 8.43
C ALA A 510 9.92 9.74 7.08
N VAL A 511 10.56 9.31 6.00
CA VAL A 511 10.06 9.58 4.63
C VAL A 511 8.85 8.71 4.38
N ARG A 512 7.74 9.33 4.00
CA ARG A 512 6.48 8.65 3.66
C ARG A 512 6.27 8.67 2.15
N VAL A 513 6.20 7.48 1.56
CA VAL A 513 6.08 7.33 0.10
C VAL A 513 4.82 7.99 -0.44
N HIS A 514 3.69 7.79 0.22
CA HIS A 514 2.40 8.40 -0.18
C HIS A 514 2.46 9.93 -0.21
N GLU A 515 2.94 10.56 0.85
CA GLU A 515 3.00 12.03 0.93
C GLU A 515 4.03 12.61 -0.04
N THR A 516 5.12 11.88 -0.30
CA THR A 516 6.07 12.23 -1.38
C THR A 516 5.40 12.21 -2.75
N ALA A 517 4.60 11.19 -3.03
CA ALA A 517 3.87 11.09 -4.30
C ALA A 517 2.80 12.18 -4.45
N VAL A 518 2.08 12.52 -3.38
CA VAL A 518 1.14 13.65 -3.36
C VAL A 518 1.86 14.95 -3.68
N ALA A 519 3.05 15.16 -3.08
CA ALA A 519 3.87 16.35 -3.38
C ALA A 519 4.33 16.38 -4.84
N VAL A 520 4.86 15.28 -5.38
CA VAL A 520 5.27 15.20 -6.79
C VAL A 520 4.11 15.53 -7.72
N SER A 521 2.95 14.92 -7.49
CA SER A 521 1.75 15.15 -8.30
C SER A 521 1.25 16.60 -8.20
N GLY A 522 1.16 17.15 -6.99
CA GLY A 522 0.70 18.50 -6.76
C GLY A 522 1.65 19.57 -7.30
N LEU A 523 2.96 19.39 -7.13
CA LEU A 523 4.00 20.26 -7.69
C LEU A 523 3.96 20.25 -9.23
N ALA A 524 3.88 19.07 -9.84
CA ALA A 524 3.74 18.92 -11.29
C ALA A 524 2.49 19.63 -11.81
N ALA A 525 1.36 19.43 -11.15
CA ALA A 525 0.09 20.06 -11.52
C ALA A 525 0.10 21.60 -11.38
N ALA A 526 0.86 22.13 -10.41
CA ALA A 526 1.05 23.56 -10.16
C ALA A 526 2.19 24.19 -11.00
N GLY A 527 2.92 23.39 -11.80
CA GLY A 527 3.99 23.87 -12.68
C GLY A 527 5.39 24.00 -12.04
N TYR A 528 5.58 23.50 -10.81
CA TYR A 528 6.88 23.48 -10.12
C TYR A 528 7.66 22.20 -10.48
N GLU A 529 8.00 22.09 -11.77
CA GLU A 529 8.55 20.87 -12.38
C GLU A 529 9.91 20.48 -11.79
N ARG A 530 10.75 21.44 -11.41
CA ARG A 530 12.08 21.19 -10.85
C ARG A 530 11.99 20.50 -9.49
N GLU A 531 11.14 20.98 -8.62
CA GLU A 531 10.91 20.45 -7.29
C GLU A 531 10.25 19.07 -7.39
N ALA A 532 9.25 18.91 -8.27
CA ALA A 532 8.62 17.62 -8.58
C ALA A 532 9.65 16.59 -9.07
N ALA A 533 10.51 16.97 -10.03
CA ALA A 533 11.54 16.10 -10.58
C ALA A 533 12.60 15.70 -9.55
N GLY A 534 12.93 16.60 -8.60
CA GLY A 534 13.84 16.31 -7.49
C GLY A 534 13.32 15.19 -6.59
N LEU A 535 12.11 15.34 -6.09
CA LEU A 535 11.44 14.35 -5.23
C LEU A 535 11.20 13.01 -5.95
N LEU A 536 10.77 13.07 -7.22
CA LEU A 536 10.58 11.88 -8.05
C LEU A 536 11.87 11.08 -8.19
N ARG A 537 12.98 11.74 -8.49
CA ARG A 537 14.30 11.10 -8.64
C ARG A 537 14.72 10.39 -7.35
N GLY A 538 14.55 11.06 -6.20
CA GLY A 538 14.82 10.46 -4.89
C GLY A 538 13.97 9.21 -4.62
N LEU A 539 12.68 9.25 -4.98
CA LEU A 539 11.77 8.12 -4.83
C LEU A 539 12.15 6.92 -5.71
N LEU A 540 12.53 7.17 -6.98
CA LEU A 540 12.96 6.12 -7.91
C LEU A 540 14.26 5.47 -7.45
N GLU A 541 15.22 6.26 -6.98
CA GLU A 541 16.47 5.74 -6.44
C GLU A 541 16.27 4.96 -5.15
N ALA A 542 15.37 5.40 -4.27
CA ALA A 542 14.99 4.63 -3.10
C ALA A 542 14.34 3.28 -3.50
N ALA A 543 13.49 3.27 -4.54
CA ALA A 543 12.83 2.06 -5.02
C ALA A 543 13.81 0.96 -5.44
N GLU A 544 14.95 1.30 -6.07
CA GLU A 544 15.99 0.34 -6.44
C GLU A 544 16.53 -0.42 -5.21
N HIS A 545 16.78 0.28 -4.11
CA HIS A 545 17.25 -0.34 -2.86
C HIS A 545 16.19 -1.22 -2.19
N PHE A 546 14.92 -0.99 -2.47
CA PHE A 546 13.82 -1.82 -2.00
C PHE A 546 13.36 -2.86 -3.03
N GLY A 547 14.13 -3.12 -4.10
CA GLY A 547 13.77 -4.06 -5.16
C GLY A 547 12.47 -3.68 -5.86
N HIS A 548 12.26 -2.38 -6.07
CA HIS A 548 11.08 -1.72 -6.65
C HIS A 548 9.76 -1.92 -5.88
N ARG A 549 9.81 -2.58 -4.73
CA ARG A 549 8.68 -2.78 -3.83
C ARG A 549 8.79 -1.80 -2.65
N LEU A 550 8.28 -0.59 -2.85
CA LEU A 550 8.38 0.48 -1.86
C LEU A 550 7.63 0.15 -0.56
N PRO A 551 8.28 0.35 0.62
CA PRO A 551 7.60 0.24 1.90
C PRO A 551 6.68 1.45 2.15
N GLU A 552 5.83 1.37 3.17
CA GLU A 552 5.01 2.50 3.62
C GLU A 552 5.84 3.75 3.91
N MET A 553 6.97 3.53 4.59
CA MET A 553 7.91 4.57 5.02
C MET A 553 9.30 3.98 5.22
N PHE A 554 10.29 4.85 5.27
CA PHE A 554 11.69 4.52 5.59
C PHE A 554 12.37 5.70 6.29
N GLY A 555 13.60 5.50 6.78
CA GLY A 555 14.31 6.51 7.57
C GLY A 555 14.48 7.84 6.83
N GLY A 556 14.25 8.95 7.54
CA GLY A 556 14.35 10.31 7.01
C GLY A 556 15.73 10.95 7.15
N GLU A 557 16.79 10.16 7.31
CA GLU A 557 18.16 10.68 7.30
C GLU A 557 18.50 11.32 5.95
N GLN A 558 19.37 12.35 6.00
CA GLN A 558 19.81 13.01 4.79
C GLN A 558 20.66 12.06 3.94
N ARG A 559 20.34 11.95 2.67
CA ARG A 559 21.13 11.20 1.71
C ARG A 559 22.57 11.69 1.69
N ALA A 560 23.51 10.77 1.83
CA ALA A 560 24.93 10.98 1.62
C ALA A 560 25.40 10.22 0.37
N ALA A 561 26.56 10.63 -0.18
CA ALA A 561 27.14 9.93 -1.33
C ALA A 561 27.41 8.45 -0.99
N GLY A 562 26.92 7.54 -1.83
CA GLY A 562 27.05 6.09 -1.64
C GLY A 562 26.19 5.49 -0.54
N SER A 563 25.30 6.27 0.11
CA SER A 563 24.35 5.73 1.11
C SER A 563 23.15 5.05 0.44
N ALA A 564 22.51 4.17 1.19
CA ALA A 564 21.19 3.62 0.88
C ALA A 564 20.14 4.20 1.84
N PRO A 565 18.85 4.23 1.46
CA PRO A 565 17.78 4.62 2.38
C PRO A 565 17.70 3.61 3.53
N LEU A 566 17.54 4.11 4.75
CA LEU A 566 17.46 3.25 5.94
C LEU A 566 16.08 2.61 6.02
N PRO A 567 15.94 1.28 6.03
CA PRO A 567 14.66 0.62 6.19
C PRO A 567 14.04 0.95 7.55
N HIS A 568 12.73 1.22 7.58
CA HIS A 568 12.01 1.44 8.84
C HIS A 568 11.57 0.11 9.45
N PRO A 569 11.91 -0.17 10.72
CA PRO A 569 11.67 -1.49 11.34
C PRO A 569 10.20 -1.88 11.48
N ALA A 570 9.29 -0.91 11.51
CA ALA A 570 7.85 -1.15 11.67
C ALA A 570 7.01 -0.85 10.41
N ALA A 571 7.62 -0.57 9.27
CA ALA A 571 6.89 -0.26 8.04
C ALA A 571 6.18 -1.49 7.47
N CYS A 572 4.96 -1.30 6.98
CA CYS A 572 4.33 -2.27 6.09
C CYS A 572 5.04 -2.31 4.73
N ARG A 573 5.24 -3.53 4.21
CA ARG A 573 5.77 -3.78 2.88
C ARG A 573 5.22 -5.11 2.35
N PRO A 574 4.21 -5.06 1.44
CA PRO A 574 3.65 -3.90 0.76
C PRO A 574 2.73 -3.05 1.63
N ALA A 575 2.53 -1.80 1.18
CA ALA A 575 1.49 -0.91 1.67
C ALA A 575 0.69 -0.37 0.48
N ALA A 576 -0.63 -0.34 0.58
CA ALA A 576 -1.52 0.01 -0.55
C ALA A 576 -1.26 1.42 -1.08
N THR A 577 -1.10 2.40 -0.19
CA THR A 577 -0.82 3.79 -0.58
C THR A 577 0.57 3.95 -1.19
N ALA A 578 1.58 3.18 -0.72
CA ALA A 578 2.92 3.20 -1.31
C ALA A 578 2.94 2.59 -2.72
N ALA A 579 2.24 1.46 -2.91
CA ALA A 579 2.10 0.84 -4.23
C ALA A 579 1.31 1.75 -5.19
N ALA A 580 0.17 2.29 -4.78
CA ALA A 580 -0.63 3.19 -5.60
C ALA A 580 0.09 4.52 -5.93
N SER A 581 1.07 4.92 -5.12
CA SER A 581 1.91 6.11 -5.38
C SER A 581 2.68 6.02 -6.69
N ALA A 582 3.11 4.83 -7.12
CA ALA A 582 3.77 4.65 -8.41
C ALA A 582 2.82 5.01 -9.57
N ILE A 583 1.56 4.58 -9.50
CA ILE A 583 0.54 4.91 -10.52
C ILE A 583 0.30 6.42 -10.53
N MET A 584 0.12 7.02 -9.35
CA MET A 584 -0.15 8.44 -9.21
C MET A 584 0.97 9.29 -9.82
N VAL A 585 2.24 9.03 -9.49
CA VAL A 585 3.35 9.86 -9.98
C VAL A 585 3.53 9.71 -11.50
N LEU A 586 3.43 8.50 -12.05
CA LEU A 586 3.59 8.27 -13.48
C LEU A 586 2.46 8.90 -14.30
N THR A 587 1.21 8.80 -13.85
CA THR A 587 0.07 9.46 -14.51
C THR A 587 0.07 10.97 -14.34
N ALA A 588 0.60 11.49 -13.21
CA ALA A 588 0.80 12.92 -13.01
C ALA A 588 1.84 13.52 -13.96
N LEU A 589 2.93 12.78 -14.27
CA LEU A 589 3.91 13.19 -15.28
C LEU A 589 3.29 13.28 -16.68
N ALA A 590 2.38 12.37 -17.00
CA ALA A 590 1.62 12.41 -18.25
C ALA A 590 0.52 13.49 -18.25
N GLY A 591 0.18 14.01 -17.07
CA GLY A 591 -0.85 15.02 -16.90
C GLY A 591 -2.23 14.57 -17.37
N VAL A 592 -2.58 13.30 -17.20
CA VAL A 592 -3.85 12.72 -17.66
C VAL A 592 -5.00 13.25 -16.81
N ARG A 593 -5.93 13.97 -17.41
CA ARG A 593 -7.10 14.57 -16.76
C ARG A 593 -8.37 14.22 -17.54
N PRO A 594 -9.01 13.09 -17.23
CA PRO A 594 -10.20 12.64 -17.95
C PRO A 594 -11.46 13.37 -17.50
N ASP A 595 -12.41 13.46 -18.43
CA ASP A 595 -13.81 13.78 -18.17
C ASP A 595 -14.69 12.82 -18.99
N ALA A 596 -14.82 11.58 -18.51
CA ALA A 596 -15.58 10.55 -19.20
C ALA A 596 -17.03 10.93 -19.48
N PRO A 597 -17.76 11.64 -18.59
CA PRO A 597 -19.09 12.14 -18.91
C PRO A 597 -19.15 13.07 -20.13
N ALA A 598 -18.12 13.88 -20.34
CA ALA A 598 -18.00 14.74 -21.52
C ALA A 598 -17.31 14.05 -22.71
N ARG A 599 -16.86 12.80 -22.53
CA ARG A 599 -16.03 12.06 -23.50
C ARG A 599 -14.76 12.81 -23.91
N THR A 600 -14.11 13.45 -22.95
CA THR A 600 -12.87 14.18 -23.18
C THR A 600 -11.75 13.71 -22.27
N VAL A 601 -10.51 13.88 -22.72
CA VAL A 601 -9.31 13.78 -21.89
C VAL A 601 -8.39 14.95 -22.20
N THR A 602 -7.95 15.66 -21.17
CA THR A 602 -6.94 16.70 -21.29
C THR A 602 -5.60 16.14 -20.89
N LEU A 603 -4.54 16.42 -21.67
CA LEU A 603 -3.16 16.05 -21.34
C LEU A 603 -2.35 17.32 -21.01
N SER A 604 -1.78 17.33 -19.82
CA SER A 604 -0.94 18.43 -19.35
C SER A 604 0.39 17.86 -18.79
N PRO A 605 1.26 17.32 -19.67
CA PRO A 605 2.48 16.64 -19.26
C PRO A 605 3.47 17.60 -18.63
N VAL A 606 4.37 17.05 -17.81
CA VAL A 606 5.55 17.77 -17.30
C VAL A 606 6.52 18.02 -18.46
N ARG A 607 6.68 19.27 -18.84
CA ARG A 607 7.42 19.68 -20.06
C ARG A 607 8.90 19.34 -20.02
N SER A 608 9.49 19.35 -18.83
CA SER A 608 10.90 19.01 -18.64
C SER A 608 11.22 17.53 -18.89
N ALA A 609 10.21 16.67 -19.08
CA ALA A 609 10.33 15.22 -19.29
C ALA A 609 11.39 14.58 -18.38
N PRO A 610 11.23 14.62 -17.04
CA PRO A 610 12.28 14.26 -16.08
C PRO A 610 12.74 12.80 -16.16
N LEU A 611 11.99 11.93 -16.86
CA LEU A 611 12.31 10.52 -17.11
C LEU A 611 12.69 10.25 -18.59
N GLY A 612 12.83 11.30 -19.41
CA GLY A 612 12.93 11.14 -20.86
C GLY A 612 11.61 10.71 -21.48
N GLU A 613 11.68 9.81 -22.46
CA GLU A 613 10.47 9.19 -23.02
C GLU A 613 9.78 8.29 -21.98
N LEU A 614 8.45 8.38 -21.89
CA LEU A 614 7.63 7.55 -21.01
C LEU A 614 6.35 7.11 -21.76
N GLY A 615 6.14 5.82 -21.92
CA GLY A 615 4.89 5.22 -22.40
C GLY A 615 4.17 4.51 -21.25
N LEU A 616 2.87 4.74 -21.13
CA LEU A 616 1.99 4.05 -20.18
C LEU A 616 0.88 3.36 -20.98
N THR A 617 0.81 2.04 -20.86
CA THR A 617 -0.18 1.19 -21.56
C THR A 617 -1.01 0.37 -20.57
N GLY A 618 -2.16 -0.15 -21.02
CA GLY A 618 -3.04 -0.95 -20.18
C GLY A 618 -3.76 -0.15 -19.10
N LEU A 619 -3.76 1.19 -19.16
CA LEU A 619 -4.63 2.04 -18.37
C LEU A 619 -6.09 1.85 -18.80
N ARG A 620 -7.03 2.37 -18.00
CA ARG A 620 -8.46 2.32 -18.27
C ARG A 620 -9.10 3.70 -18.15
N LEU A 621 -9.89 4.03 -19.17
CA LEU A 621 -10.76 5.22 -19.14
C LEU A 621 -12.15 4.81 -19.64
N ALA A 622 -13.18 5.04 -18.85
CA ALA A 622 -14.55 4.60 -19.10
C ALA A 622 -14.64 3.08 -19.44
N ASP A 623 -13.90 2.27 -18.67
CA ASP A 623 -13.74 0.80 -18.80
C ASP A 623 -13.11 0.34 -20.14
N ALA A 624 -12.70 1.27 -21.01
CA ALA A 624 -11.98 0.99 -22.24
C ALA A 624 -10.45 1.08 -22.06
N PRO A 625 -9.66 0.38 -22.88
CA PRO A 625 -8.20 0.54 -22.88
C PRO A 625 -7.79 1.98 -23.17
N PHE A 626 -6.76 2.45 -22.46
CA PHE A 626 -6.18 3.77 -22.65
C PHE A 626 -4.65 3.68 -22.57
N ALA A 627 -3.96 4.31 -23.49
CA ALA A 627 -2.51 4.41 -23.50
C ALA A 627 -2.06 5.82 -23.85
N VAL A 628 -0.97 6.27 -23.21
CA VAL A 628 -0.39 7.59 -23.41
C VAL A 628 1.11 7.49 -23.47
N ARG A 629 1.74 8.26 -24.38
CA ARG A 629 3.19 8.43 -24.48
C ARG A 629 3.58 9.88 -24.30
N ILE A 630 4.63 10.10 -23.54
CA ILE A 630 5.32 11.39 -23.40
C ILE A 630 6.65 11.27 -24.16
N SER A 631 6.91 12.19 -25.05
CA SER A 631 8.18 12.27 -25.77
C SER A 631 9.27 12.91 -24.88
N ARG A 632 10.54 12.79 -25.29
CA ARG A 632 11.68 13.49 -24.66
C ARG A 632 11.56 15.01 -24.65
N LEU A 633 10.67 15.57 -25.48
CA LEU A 633 10.38 17.00 -25.53
C LEU A 633 9.20 17.40 -24.63
N GLY A 634 8.70 16.48 -23.79
CA GLY A 634 7.57 16.76 -22.90
C GLY A 634 6.21 16.89 -23.62
N LEU A 635 6.08 16.33 -24.83
CA LEU A 635 4.82 16.30 -25.56
C LEU A 635 4.09 14.99 -25.30
N ALA A 636 2.82 15.05 -24.91
CA ALA A 636 2.00 13.88 -24.68
C ALA A 636 1.15 13.54 -25.93
N MET A 637 1.02 12.23 -26.20
CA MET A 637 0.18 11.68 -27.26
C MET A 637 -0.66 10.54 -26.69
N VAL A 638 -1.94 10.48 -27.06
CA VAL A 638 -2.79 9.30 -26.82
C VAL A 638 -2.48 8.27 -27.88
N GLU A 639 -2.07 7.07 -27.47
CA GLU A 639 -1.76 5.94 -28.38
C GLU A 639 -2.94 4.98 -28.53
N GLU A 640 -3.77 4.87 -27.49
CA GLU A 640 -4.94 4.01 -27.48
C GLU A 640 -6.05 4.68 -26.66
N ALA A 641 -7.27 4.71 -27.18
CA ALA A 641 -8.46 5.22 -26.49
C ALA A 641 -9.73 4.62 -27.06
N ALA A 642 -10.82 4.73 -26.33
CA ALA A 642 -12.15 4.38 -26.82
C ALA A 642 -12.58 5.26 -28.01
N ASP A 643 -13.38 4.70 -28.91
CA ASP A 643 -14.00 5.43 -30.02
C ASP A 643 -14.81 6.63 -29.51
N GLY A 644 -14.59 7.79 -30.12
CA GLY A 644 -15.30 9.03 -29.77
C GLY A 644 -14.76 9.78 -28.57
N LEU A 645 -13.65 9.34 -27.95
CA LEU A 645 -12.92 10.13 -26.95
C LEU A 645 -12.20 11.29 -27.67
N GLN A 646 -12.41 12.52 -27.20
CA GLN A 646 -11.82 13.73 -27.74
C GLN A 646 -10.70 14.26 -26.84
N LEU A 647 -9.66 14.84 -27.45
CA LEU A 647 -8.68 15.62 -26.70
C LEU A 647 -9.32 16.95 -26.28
N GLY A 648 -9.39 17.19 -24.97
CA GLY A 648 -9.77 18.48 -24.41
C GLY A 648 -8.68 19.52 -24.64
N VAL A 649 -9.07 20.74 -24.90
CA VAL A 649 -8.19 21.90 -25.11
C VAL A 649 -7.96 22.63 -23.80
#